data_c1f125aef31cf4e0498f870dee0e500c
#
_entry.id   c1f125aef31cf4e0498f870dee0e500c
#
_cell.length_a   1.000
_cell.length_b   1.000
_cell.length_c   1.000
_cell.angle_alpha   90.00
_cell.angle_beta   90.00
_cell.angle_gamma   90.00
#
_symmetry.space_group_name_H-M   'P 1'
#
loop_
_entity.id
_entity.type
_entity.pdbx_description
1 polymer ?
#
loop_
_entity_poly.entity_id
_entity_poly.type
_entity_poly.pdbx_seq_one_letter_code
_entity_poly.pdbx_strand_id
1 'polypeptide(L)'
;MSNAETETPIHIAPSLAGEREVAEQIVWSDPEGHVLRVKDVARVVREYDDPDSYIRNNGHRCVLLSLEMQAGNNIVEYGREVDEVLHAFIEEELPADVSVQRIADQAKVVGDSVHSFLRDLFVAMAIIIVVMMLLFPLRSAIVAALTIPMSTFISVGMMYLCGIPLNTVTLAALVVVLGMIVDNSIVVIDGYLDYLGRGHSRWFAAVESAREFFPSLLLATICICMIFYPILFTMTGMMGDFLTWFPWTITINLMVSLLLAVMVIPFLEILIIPAVHVRRDGRRSFTDRVHDVYRRVLAWTFRHGWLTISLGAASVVVSLLIATQLKFRMVPFADRDQFAVEIYLRPDTPLERTGAVADSVYRALRADERVKSVTSFVGCSSPRFQMSYAPQIAGKNYAQFIVNTTSVDDTESILDEYADAWADRFPEAYVKFKQLDYQNVPSLEFRFYGSDIDSLRAAADRLMARMRQMPELQWVHTDYEDPRAIAEVRLDPVTASQLGITRTVVAANMALASGDVAVGSVWEGDYRLPVVLKRDARLGERSLSDIGDTYVSSPVPGVSVPLRQIADVEPAWSQSKIVHRNGMRCITVTADLKRGANAMRMTSRISRMLKDEIPLPPGVETELGGAHEFDAETLPPIAAGLSISLVIIFFFILVNFRKFGITLVVMASMSLCLFGAMVGLWIADFTIGLTSVLGFITLLGMIVRNVILMYQHAEDKRKVCHWSGKLAAYDAGKRRMVPIFLTTATTAVGVVPMMLGGSTFWAPVGVTIFAGGIGSLILVVTILPVLYSKIYK
;
A
#
# COMPACT_ATOMS: atom_id res chain seq x y z
N MET A 1 55.38 -7.22 -17.49
CA MET A 1 56.28 -8.22 -18.15
C MET A 1 55.89 -9.60 -17.70
N SER A 2 55.61 -10.47 -18.58
CA SER A 2 55.31 -11.88 -18.22
C SER A 2 56.29 -12.83 -18.87
N ASN A 3 56.68 -13.86 -18.15
CA ASN A 3 57.35 -15.06 -18.68
C ASN A 3 56.48 -16.29 -18.37
N ALA A 4 56.94 -17.51 -18.74
CA ALA A 4 56.13 -18.70 -18.56
C ALA A 4 55.81 -19.07 -17.09
N GLU A 5 56.42 -18.47 -16.11
CA GLU A 5 56.30 -18.81 -14.69
C GLU A 5 55.79 -17.63 -13.83
N THR A 6 56.02 -16.37 -14.24
CA THR A 6 55.70 -15.18 -13.41
C THR A 6 55.30 -13.99 -14.26
N GLU A 7 54.32 -13.22 -13.75
CA GLU A 7 54.02 -11.86 -14.21
C GLU A 7 54.64 -10.84 -13.25
N THR A 8 55.47 -9.96 -13.81
CA THR A 8 56.05 -8.84 -13.03
C THR A 8 55.34 -7.55 -13.43
N PRO A 9 54.43 -7.01 -12.58
CA PRO A 9 53.83 -5.70 -12.85
C PRO A 9 54.87 -4.59 -12.78
N ILE A 10 54.77 -3.65 -13.74
CA ILE A 10 55.58 -2.44 -13.72
C ILE A 10 54.76 -1.37 -12.96
N HIS A 11 55.28 -0.93 -11.84
CA HIS A 11 54.66 0.13 -11.05
C HIS A 11 55.55 1.37 -11.05
N ILE A 12 54.98 2.51 -11.43
CA ILE A 12 55.67 3.81 -11.34
C ILE A 12 55.25 4.41 -9.98
N ALA A 13 56.21 4.55 -9.10
CA ALA A 13 55.93 5.13 -7.79
C ALA A 13 55.38 6.55 -7.92
N PRO A 14 54.33 6.93 -7.19
CA PRO A 14 53.80 8.29 -7.22
C PRO A 14 54.88 9.27 -6.71
N SER A 15 55.17 10.29 -7.50
CA SER A 15 56.16 11.30 -7.16
C SER A 15 55.58 12.52 -6.45
N LEU A 16 54.24 12.55 -6.27
CA LEU A 16 53.53 13.70 -5.71
C LEU A 16 52.82 13.27 -4.43
N ALA A 17 53.19 13.88 -3.30
CA ALA A 17 52.62 13.61 -1.98
C ALA A 17 51.85 14.79 -1.39
N GLY A 18 51.80 15.96 -2.06
CA GLY A 18 51.07 17.11 -1.55
C GLY A 18 51.10 18.34 -2.48
N GLU A 19 50.44 19.42 -2.07
CA GLU A 19 50.28 20.65 -2.84
C GLU A 19 51.62 21.30 -3.22
N ARG A 20 52.61 21.21 -2.35
CA ARG A 20 53.91 21.79 -2.55
C ARG A 20 54.68 21.11 -3.71
N GLU A 21 54.56 19.81 -3.80
CA GLU A 21 55.20 19.03 -4.86
C GLU A 21 54.50 19.24 -6.19
N VAL A 22 53.15 19.36 -6.18
CA VAL A 22 52.40 19.77 -7.37
C VAL A 22 52.85 21.15 -7.87
N ALA A 23 53.03 22.10 -6.97
CA ALA A 23 53.48 23.48 -7.31
C ALA A 23 54.89 23.53 -7.89
N GLU A 24 55.75 22.65 -7.44
CA GLU A 24 57.16 22.59 -7.90
C GLU A 24 57.32 21.75 -9.19
N GLN A 25 56.29 21.11 -9.67
CA GLN A 25 56.38 20.31 -10.89
C GLN A 25 56.72 21.17 -12.14
N ILE A 26 57.65 20.67 -12.93
CA ILE A 26 58.10 21.36 -14.17
C ILE A 26 57.06 21.14 -15.27
N VAL A 27 56.57 22.25 -15.81
CA VAL A 27 55.58 22.24 -16.92
C VAL A 27 56.29 22.39 -18.26
N TRP A 28 57.42 23.15 -18.28
CA TRP A 28 58.18 23.40 -19.48
C TRP A 28 59.62 23.66 -19.15
N SER A 29 60.52 23.29 -20.07
CA SER A 29 61.96 23.61 -19.98
C SER A 29 62.48 23.94 -21.38
N ASP A 30 63.43 24.86 -21.42
CA ASP A 30 64.11 25.21 -22.64
C ASP A 30 65.45 24.47 -22.76
N PRO A 31 66.11 24.48 -23.96
CA PRO A 31 67.39 23.85 -24.15
C PRO A 31 68.50 24.50 -23.33
N GLU A 32 68.33 25.74 -22.88
CA GLU A 32 69.28 26.52 -22.10
C GLU A 32 69.19 26.22 -20.57
N GLY A 33 68.23 25.44 -20.14
CA GLY A 33 68.09 24.97 -18.80
C GLY A 33 67.13 25.80 -17.91
N HIS A 34 66.45 26.77 -18.51
CA HIS A 34 65.34 27.47 -17.77
C HIS A 34 64.13 26.56 -17.65
N VAL A 35 63.56 26.54 -16.45
CA VAL A 35 62.42 25.71 -16.15
C VAL A 35 61.24 26.59 -15.72
N LEU A 36 60.06 26.28 -16.29
CA LEU A 36 58.78 26.87 -15.87
C LEU A 36 58.06 25.85 -14.99
N ARG A 37 57.69 26.22 -13.77
CA ARG A 37 56.98 25.36 -12.81
C ARG A 37 55.51 25.71 -12.73
N VAL A 38 54.72 24.80 -12.22
CA VAL A 38 53.27 25.04 -12.03
C VAL A 38 53.03 26.33 -11.24
N LYS A 39 53.80 26.57 -10.14
CA LYS A 39 53.69 27.77 -9.31
C LYS A 39 53.92 29.11 -10.06
N ASP A 40 54.61 29.07 -11.20
CA ASP A 40 54.93 30.29 -12.00
C ASP A 40 53.77 30.68 -12.90
N VAL A 41 52.86 29.72 -13.23
CA VAL A 41 51.72 29.93 -14.15
C VAL A 41 50.37 29.69 -13.50
N ALA A 42 50.30 29.00 -12.34
CA ALA A 42 49.07 28.65 -11.64
C ALA A 42 49.25 28.76 -10.10
N ARG A 43 48.16 28.96 -9.43
CA ARG A 43 48.09 28.88 -7.97
C ARG A 43 47.59 27.52 -7.54
N VAL A 44 48.39 26.79 -6.78
CA VAL A 44 47.98 25.51 -6.23
C VAL A 44 47.36 25.75 -4.86
N VAL A 45 46.15 25.32 -4.68
CA VAL A 45 45.38 25.44 -3.43
C VAL A 45 44.63 24.15 -3.18
N ARG A 46 44.44 23.78 -1.93
CA ARG A 46 43.56 22.71 -1.51
C ARG A 46 42.16 23.30 -1.30
N GLU A 47 41.18 22.75 -2.00
CA GLU A 47 39.78 23.12 -1.89
C GLU A 47 38.94 21.87 -1.76
N TYR A 48 37.79 21.98 -1.18
CA TYR A 48 36.77 20.95 -1.27
C TYR A 48 35.96 21.22 -2.54
N ASP A 49 35.49 20.13 -3.19
CA ASP A 49 34.63 20.25 -4.34
C ASP A 49 33.34 21.00 -3.97
N ASP A 50 32.84 21.78 -4.91
CA ASP A 50 31.52 22.38 -4.80
C ASP A 50 30.48 21.26 -4.72
N PRO A 51 29.64 21.26 -3.71
CA PRO A 51 28.71 20.15 -3.51
C PRO A 51 27.69 20.09 -4.65
N ASP A 52 27.51 18.91 -5.24
CA ASP A 52 26.44 18.65 -6.19
C ASP A 52 25.09 18.41 -5.48
N SER A 53 25.16 18.14 -4.17
CA SER A 53 23.99 17.94 -3.32
C SER A 53 24.34 18.15 -1.86
N TYR A 54 23.31 18.38 -1.04
CA TYR A 54 23.48 18.44 0.42
C TYR A 54 22.19 18.02 1.14
N ILE A 55 22.35 17.58 2.39
CA ILE A 55 21.25 17.16 3.25
C ILE A 55 21.22 18.08 4.48
N ARG A 56 20.02 18.50 4.88
CA ARG A 56 19.80 19.24 6.12
C ARG A 56 18.66 18.62 6.92
N ASN A 57 18.85 18.53 8.22
CA ASN A 57 17.77 18.16 9.15
C ASN A 57 17.47 19.36 10.06
N ASN A 58 16.21 19.80 10.08
CA ASN A 58 15.79 20.99 10.82
C ASN A 58 16.66 22.22 10.55
N GLY A 59 17.13 22.40 9.31
CA GLY A 59 17.96 23.52 8.86
C GLY A 59 19.48 23.32 9.07
N HIS A 60 19.91 22.34 9.84
CA HIS A 60 21.33 22.04 10.08
C HIS A 60 21.85 21.02 9.06
N ARG A 61 23.05 21.22 8.54
CA ARG A 61 23.71 20.22 7.71
C ARG A 61 23.92 18.93 8.52
N CYS A 62 23.66 17.80 7.90
CA CYS A 62 23.79 16.49 8.54
C CYS A 62 24.39 15.47 7.59
N VAL A 63 24.91 14.39 8.17
CA VAL A 63 25.25 13.14 7.49
C VAL A 63 24.11 12.17 7.73
N LEU A 64 23.68 11.50 6.69
CA LEU A 64 22.61 10.50 6.75
C LEU A 64 23.21 9.09 6.78
N LEU A 65 22.84 8.31 7.78
CA LEU A 65 23.08 6.87 7.83
C LEU A 65 21.80 6.14 7.49
N SER A 66 21.80 5.39 6.39
CA SER A 66 20.72 4.52 5.97
C SER A 66 21.06 3.07 6.28
N LEU A 67 20.17 2.38 7.00
CA LEU A 67 20.34 0.99 7.40
C LEU A 67 19.27 0.15 6.71
N GLU A 68 19.67 -0.96 6.10
CA GLU A 68 18.79 -1.93 5.47
C GLU A 68 18.90 -3.28 6.18
N MET A 69 17.74 -3.89 6.43
CA MET A 69 17.69 -5.22 7.04
C MET A 69 17.90 -6.29 5.97
N GLN A 70 18.71 -7.28 6.28
CA GLN A 70 18.89 -8.46 5.44
C GLN A 70 17.60 -9.28 5.37
N ALA A 71 17.28 -9.81 4.18
CA ALA A 71 16.08 -10.60 3.96
C ALA A 71 16.01 -11.83 4.91
N GLY A 72 14.81 -12.12 5.39
CA GLY A 72 14.54 -13.25 6.29
C GLY A 72 14.65 -12.92 7.79
N ASN A 73 15.15 -11.75 8.18
CA ASN A 73 15.21 -11.34 9.58
C ASN A 73 13.90 -10.68 10.05
N ASN A 74 13.76 -10.59 11.37
CA ASN A 74 12.65 -9.89 12.00
C ASN A 74 12.98 -8.40 12.16
N ILE A 75 12.19 -7.54 11.51
CA ILE A 75 12.47 -6.10 11.51
C ILE A 75 12.37 -5.45 12.90
N VAL A 76 11.49 -5.93 13.77
CA VAL A 76 11.33 -5.41 15.14
C VAL A 76 12.53 -5.78 16.01
N GLU A 77 13.04 -7.00 15.86
CA GLU A 77 14.25 -7.47 16.57
C GLU A 77 15.48 -6.74 16.07
N TYR A 78 15.61 -6.63 14.74
CA TYR A 78 16.66 -5.83 14.11
C TYR A 78 16.67 -4.38 14.61
N GLY A 79 15.48 -3.73 14.70
CA GLY A 79 15.37 -2.36 15.24
C GLY A 79 15.86 -2.26 16.68
N ARG A 80 15.59 -3.26 17.52
CA ARG A 80 16.08 -3.31 18.91
C ARG A 80 17.60 -3.45 18.98
N GLU A 81 18.17 -4.33 18.15
CA GLU A 81 19.63 -4.51 18.09
C GLU A 81 20.33 -3.22 17.61
N VAL A 82 19.75 -2.55 16.60
CA VAL A 82 20.25 -1.24 16.15
C VAL A 82 20.17 -0.20 17.28
N ASP A 83 19.09 -0.21 18.08
CA ASP A 83 18.95 0.70 19.21
C ASP A 83 20.05 0.48 20.27
N GLU A 84 20.32 -0.77 20.62
CA GLU A 84 21.34 -1.12 21.59
C GLU A 84 22.73 -0.64 21.14
N VAL A 85 23.09 -0.91 19.88
CA VAL A 85 24.38 -0.47 19.32
C VAL A 85 24.45 1.05 19.22
N LEU A 86 23.37 1.70 18.78
CA LEU A 86 23.34 3.15 18.63
C LEU A 86 23.43 3.87 19.97
N HIS A 87 22.77 3.37 21.02
CA HIS A 87 22.89 3.93 22.37
C HIS A 87 24.31 3.82 22.91
N ALA A 88 24.93 2.65 22.77
CA ALA A 88 26.34 2.48 23.20
C ALA A 88 27.27 3.44 22.45
N PHE A 89 27.08 3.58 21.12
CA PHE A 89 27.90 4.50 20.32
C PHE A 89 27.69 5.96 20.71
N ILE A 90 26.46 6.39 20.99
CA ILE A 90 26.18 7.77 21.42
C ILE A 90 26.80 8.09 22.77
N GLU A 91 26.82 7.12 23.70
CA GLU A 91 27.33 7.32 25.04
C GLU A 91 28.88 7.27 25.10
N GLU A 92 29.49 6.40 24.30
CA GLU A 92 30.90 6.09 24.42
C GLU A 92 31.80 6.82 23.40
N GLU A 93 31.31 7.05 22.18
CA GLU A 93 32.15 7.49 21.07
C GLU A 93 31.72 8.82 20.43
N LEU A 94 30.44 9.24 20.57
CA LEU A 94 29.97 10.43 19.87
C LEU A 94 30.41 11.72 20.56
N PRO A 95 31.01 12.69 19.84
CA PRO A 95 31.32 14.01 20.39
C PRO A 95 30.07 14.75 20.89
N ALA A 96 30.21 15.50 21.97
CA ALA A 96 29.08 16.16 22.64
C ALA A 96 28.35 17.24 21.79
N ASP A 97 28.94 17.70 20.70
CA ASP A 97 28.39 18.67 19.76
C ASP A 97 27.65 17.99 18.57
N VAL A 98 27.66 16.66 18.50
CA VAL A 98 26.93 15.89 17.47
C VAL A 98 25.70 15.26 18.09
N SER A 99 24.55 15.46 17.45
CA SER A 99 23.28 14.83 17.85
C SER A 99 22.78 13.88 16.79
N VAL A 100 22.26 12.73 17.21
CA VAL A 100 21.63 11.73 16.34
C VAL A 100 20.12 11.89 16.39
N GLN A 101 19.48 11.99 15.23
CA GLN A 101 18.02 12.07 15.12
C GLN A 101 17.51 11.04 14.10
N ARG A 102 16.47 10.30 14.46
CA ARG A 102 15.79 9.37 13.54
C ARG A 102 14.84 10.15 12.65
N ILE A 103 14.97 9.96 11.35
CA ILE A 103 14.13 10.58 10.33
C ILE A 103 12.98 9.64 9.95
N ALA A 104 13.31 8.38 9.73
CA ALA A 104 12.35 7.32 9.42
C ALA A 104 12.77 6.03 10.13
N ASP A 105 11.82 5.38 10.80
CA ASP A 105 12.04 4.17 11.59
C ASP A 105 10.96 3.14 11.27
N GLN A 106 11.24 2.28 10.29
CA GLN A 106 10.31 1.25 9.88
C GLN A 106 10.13 0.16 10.95
N ALA A 107 11.17 -0.12 11.73
CA ALA A 107 11.11 -1.12 12.80
C ALA A 107 10.11 -0.69 13.89
N LYS A 108 10.16 0.59 14.29
CA LYS A 108 9.20 1.16 15.22
C LYS A 108 7.78 1.13 14.68
N VAL A 109 7.58 1.55 13.44
CA VAL A 109 6.25 1.57 12.81
C VAL A 109 5.62 0.18 12.75
N VAL A 110 6.41 -0.84 12.39
CA VAL A 110 5.94 -2.23 12.38
C VAL A 110 5.66 -2.71 13.81
N GLY A 111 6.55 -2.41 14.75
CA GLY A 111 6.38 -2.74 16.17
C GLY A 111 5.10 -2.14 16.75
N ASP A 112 4.86 -0.86 16.54
CA ASP A 112 3.66 -0.15 16.99
C ASP A 112 2.39 -0.73 16.35
N SER A 113 2.44 -1.08 15.05
CA SER A 113 1.33 -1.74 14.35
C SER A 113 1.01 -3.10 14.94
N VAL A 114 2.02 -3.96 15.14
CA VAL A 114 1.85 -5.29 15.74
C VAL A 114 1.29 -5.17 17.16
N HIS A 115 1.81 -4.25 17.97
CA HIS A 115 1.34 -4.01 19.33
C HIS A 115 -0.13 -3.55 19.34
N SER A 116 -0.51 -2.65 18.45
CA SER A 116 -1.88 -2.18 18.29
C SER A 116 -2.83 -3.35 17.93
N PHE A 117 -2.45 -4.18 16.94
CA PHE A 117 -3.25 -5.35 16.57
C PHE A 117 -3.36 -6.38 17.68
N LEU A 118 -2.31 -6.64 18.44
CA LEU A 118 -2.36 -7.55 19.60
C LEU A 118 -3.30 -6.99 20.67
N ARG A 119 -3.21 -5.70 20.97
CA ARG A 119 -4.15 -5.03 21.86
C ARG A 119 -5.59 -5.21 21.38
N ASP A 120 -5.86 -4.94 20.08
CA ASP A 120 -7.19 -5.06 19.50
C ASP A 120 -7.70 -6.51 19.52
N LEU A 121 -6.83 -7.50 19.33
CA LEU A 121 -7.13 -8.92 19.47
C LEU A 121 -7.58 -9.26 20.89
N PHE A 122 -6.84 -8.82 21.93
CA PHE A 122 -7.19 -9.07 23.31
C PHE A 122 -8.47 -8.34 23.73
N VAL A 123 -8.65 -7.10 23.29
CA VAL A 123 -9.87 -6.32 23.52
C VAL A 123 -11.07 -7.01 22.86
N ALA A 124 -10.93 -7.47 21.61
CA ALA A 124 -11.97 -8.21 20.89
C ALA A 124 -12.35 -9.49 21.65
N MET A 125 -11.37 -10.29 22.10
CA MET A 125 -11.63 -11.47 22.91
C MET A 125 -12.40 -11.13 24.19
N ALA A 126 -11.97 -10.10 24.92
CA ALA A 126 -12.64 -9.68 26.15
C ALA A 126 -14.09 -9.23 25.89
N ILE A 127 -14.32 -8.44 24.83
CA ILE A 127 -15.65 -7.97 24.47
C ILE A 127 -16.56 -9.14 24.07
N ILE A 128 -16.06 -10.10 23.26
CA ILE A 128 -16.84 -11.28 22.88
C ILE A 128 -17.21 -12.11 24.13
N ILE A 129 -16.29 -12.31 25.05
CA ILE A 129 -16.54 -13.02 26.31
C ILE A 129 -17.65 -12.32 27.12
N VAL A 130 -17.58 -10.99 27.23
CA VAL A 130 -18.62 -10.20 27.94
C VAL A 130 -19.97 -10.34 27.24
N VAL A 131 -20.02 -10.21 25.92
CA VAL A 131 -21.26 -10.35 25.14
C VAL A 131 -21.86 -11.76 25.31
N MET A 132 -21.00 -12.79 25.29
CA MET A 132 -21.43 -14.17 25.55
C MET A 132 -22.04 -14.34 26.95
N MET A 133 -21.42 -13.74 27.98
CA MET A 133 -21.93 -13.79 29.35
C MET A 133 -23.27 -13.06 29.53
N LEU A 134 -23.51 -12.02 28.69
CA LEU A 134 -24.79 -11.29 28.72
C LEU A 134 -25.92 -12.00 27.98
N LEU A 135 -25.60 -12.72 26.90
CA LEU A 135 -26.60 -13.31 26.01
C LEU A 135 -26.90 -14.78 26.32
N PHE A 136 -25.96 -15.51 26.93
CA PHE A 136 -26.12 -16.94 27.32
C PHE A 136 -26.30 -17.13 28.81
N PRO A 137 -26.87 -18.29 29.25
CA PRO A 137 -26.78 -18.71 30.61
C PRO A 137 -25.31 -18.79 31.06
N LEU A 138 -24.99 -18.21 32.22
CA LEU A 138 -23.60 -17.98 32.64
C LEU A 138 -22.70 -19.23 32.53
N ARG A 139 -23.18 -20.42 32.87
CA ARG A 139 -22.40 -21.65 32.77
C ARG A 139 -22.09 -22.06 31.34
N SER A 140 -23.05 -21.93 30.45
CA SER A 140 -22.86 -22.17 29.00
C SER A 140 -21.98 -21.11 28.39
N ALA A 141 -22.10 -19.86 28.83
CA ALA A 141 -21.25 -18.76 28.40
C ALA A 141 -19.78 -19.01 28.81
N ILE A 142 -19.52 -19.54 30.02
CA ILE A 142 -18.16 -19.85 30.46
C ILE A 142 -17.54 -20.94 29.56
N VAL A 143 -18.29 -21.99 29.21
CA VAL A 143 -17.79 -23.07 28.33
C VAL A 143 -17.40 -22.48 26.95
N ALA A 144 -18.27 -21.67 26.35
CA ALA A 144 -17.99 -21.04 25.06
C ALA A 144 -16.85 -20.03 25.18
N ALA A 145 -16.78 -19.24 26.25
CA ALA A 145 -15.73 -18.23 26.46
C ALA A 145 -14.33 -18.85 26.61
N LEU A 146 -14.22 -20.01 27.26
CA LEU A 146 -12.95 -20.72 27.41
C LEU A 146 -12.38 -21.21 26.06
N THR A 147 -13.25 -21.51 25.10
CA THR A 147 -12.79 -21.98 23.78
C THR A 147 -12.14 -20.90 22.94
N ILE A 148 -12.44 -19.61 23.17
CA ILE A 148 -11.88 -18.49 22.41
C ILE A 148 -10.36 -18.41 22.61
N PRO A 149 -9.83 -18.19 23.81
CA PRO A 149 -8.40 -18.13 24.03
C PRO A 149 -7.72 -19.49 23.71
N MET A 150 -8.34 -20.62 24.06
CA MET A 150 -7.77 -21.93 23.72
C MET A 150 -7.57 -22.09 22.19
N SER A 151 -8.61 -21.78 21.40
CA SER A 151 -8.53 -21.88 19.94
C SER A 151 -7.48 -20.92 19.39
N THR A 152 -7.46 -19.67 19.83
CA THR A 152 -6.53 -18.67 19.36
C THR A 152 -5.08 -19.05 19.65
N PHE A 153 -4.75 -19.43 20.88
CA PHE A 153 -3.38 -19.83 21.26
C PHE A 153 -2.92 -21.11 20.56
N ILE A 154 -3.79 -22.13 20.45
CA ILE A 154 -3.45 -23.34 19.71
C ILE A 154 -3.22 -23.01 18.23
N SER A 155 -4.04 -22.13 17.63
CA SER A 155 -3.89 -21.74 16.23
C SER A 155 -2.60 -20.97 15.99
N VAL A 156 -2.22 -20.05 16.88
CA VAL A 156 -0.93 -19.34 16.80
C VAL A 156 0.23 -20.33 16.93
N GLY A 157 0.14 -21.32 17.84
CA GLY A 157 1.12 -22.39 17.93
C GLY A 157 1.22 -23.23 16.65
N MET A 158 0.08 -23.56 16.03
CA MET A 158 0.05 -24.27 14.75
C MET A 158 0.62 -23.42 13.60
N MET A 159 0.33 -22.12 13.58
CA MET A 159 0.94 -21.19 12.61
C MET A 159 2.46 -21.16 12.74
N TYR A 160 2.97 -21.12 13.97
CA TYR A 160 4.40 -21.20 14.24
C TYR A 160 5.02 -22.50 13.70
N LEU A 161 4.38 -23.65 13.96
CA LEU A 161 4.84 -24.96 13.45
C LEU A 161 4.81 -25.05 11.91
N CYS A 162 3.88 -24.34 11.28
CA CYS A 162 3.78 -24.25 9.81
C CYS A 162 4.67 -23.17 9.19
N GLY A 163 5.47 -22.43 9.98
CA GLY A 163 6.32 -21.35 9.48
C GLY A 163 5.55 -20.12 8.99
N ILE A 164 4.31 -19.91 9.47
CA ILE A 164 3.50 -18.75 9.09
C ILE A 164 3.88 -17.56 9.98
N PRO A 165 4.34 -16.44 9.40
CA PRO A 165 4.77 -15.29 10.18
C PRO A 165 3.58 -14.55 10.81
N LEU A 166 3.79 -14.00 12.01
CA LEU A 166 2.86 -13.04 12.61
C LEU A 166 3.13 -11.66 12.02
N ASN A 167 2.28 -11.23 11.12
CA ASN A 167 2.30 -9.92 10.51
C ASN A 167 0.90 -9.27 10.62
N THR A 168 0.76 -8.03 10.13
CA THR A 168 -0.51 -7.31 10.21
C THR A 168 -1.66 -8.03 9.51
N VAL A 169 -1.38 -8.76 8.43
CA VAL A 169 -2.38 -9.54 7.66
C VAL A 169 -2.85 -10.75 8.45
N THR A 170 -1.92 -11.52 9.04
CA THR A 170 -2.26 -12.68 9.85
C THR A 170 -2.96 -12.29 11.16
N LEU A 171 -2.53 -11.16 11.77
CA LEU A 171 -3.21 -10.62 12.96
C LEU A 171 -4.61 -10.11 12.64
N ALA A 172 -4.80 -9.43 11.52
CA ALA A 172 -6.14 -9.03 11.05
C ALA A 172 -7.03 -10.25 10.77
N ALA A 173 -6.49 -11.31 10.15
CA ALA A 173 -7.21 -12.56 9.93
C ALA A 173 -7.62 -13.19 11.27
N LEU A 174 -6.76 -13.17 12.29
CA LEU A 174 -7.10 -13.66 13.65
C LEU A 174 -8.27 -12.88 14.25
N VAL A 175 -8.25 -11.55 14.18
CA VAL A 175 -9.35 -10.69 14.68
C VAL A 175 -10.67 -10.98 13.95
N VAL A 176 -10.62 -11.09 12.63
CA VAL A 176 -11.79 -11.41 11.80
C VAL A 176 -12.41 -12.76 12.15
N VAL A 177 -11.56 -13.77 12.40
CA VAL A 177 -12.02 -15.14 12.69
C VAL A 177 -12.52 -15.31 14.12
N LEU A 178 -12.13 -14.43 15.07
CA LEU A 178 -12.55 -14.54 16.48
C LEU A 178 -14.06 -14.73 16.65
N GLY A 179 -14.86 -13.96 15.93
CA GLY A 179 -16.30 -14.09 15.96
C GLY A 179 -16.79 -15.45 15.44
N MET A 180 -16.13 -15.99 14.43
CA MET A 180 -16.50 -17.28 13.80
C MET A 180 -16.02 -18.50 14.60
N ILE A 181 -14.98 -18.36 15.44
CA ILE A 181 -14.49 -19.43 16.32
C ILE A 181 -15.56 -19.88 17.28
N VAL A 182 -16.30 -18.93 17.85
CA VAL A 182 -17.35 -19.19 18.85
C VAL A 182 -18.54 -19.94 18.26
N ASP A 183 -18.78 -19.78 16.98
CA ASP A 183 -19.94 -20.33 16.28
C ASP A 183 -20.07 -21.86 16.39
N ASN A 184 -18.93 -22.57 16.24
CA ASN A 184 -18.93 -24.03 16.37
C ASN A 184 -19.34 -24.46 17.80
N SER A 185 -18.82 -23.74 18.78
CA SER A 185 -19.08 -23.96 20.18
C SER A 185 -20.54 -23.71 20.56
N ILE A 186 -21.10 -22.61 20.04
CA ILE A 186 -22.52 -22.25 20.30
C ILE A 186 -23.48 -23.34 19.81
N VAL A 187 -23.24 -23.89 18.61
CA VAL A 187 -24.14 -24.92 18.02
C VAL A 187 -24.10 -26.22 18.83
N VAL A 188 -22.93 -26.64 19.30
CA VAL A 188 -22.79 -27.87 20.12
C VAL A 188 -23.46 -27.67 21.49
N ILE A 189 -23.19 -26.50 22.12
CA ILE A 189 -23.78 -26.16 23.44
C ILE A 189 -25.33 -26.07 23.34
N ASP A 190 -25.86 -25.48 22.28
CA ASP A 190 -27.32 -25.39 22.08
C ASP A 190 -27.93 -26.78 21.93
N GLY A 191 -27.29 -27.67 21.17
CA GLY A 191 -27.67 -29.07 21.05
C GLY A 191 -27.65 -29.81 22.36
N TYR A 192 -26.57 -29.62 23.14
CA TYR A 192 -26.46 -30.20 24.49
C TYR A 192 -27.62 -29.79 25.41
N LEU A 193 -27.95 -28.49 25.43
CA LEU A 193 -29.05 -27.97 26.25
C LEU A 193 -30.41 -28.50 25.78
N ASP A 194 -30.62 -28.67 24.46
CA ASP A 194 -31.85 -29.26 23.93
C ASP A 194 -32.03 -30.74 24.36
N TYR A 195 -30.96 -31.54 24.30
CA TYR A 195 -30.98 -32.91 24.78
C TYR A 195 -31.21 -33.02 26.28
N LEU A 196 -30.56 -32.15 27.09
CA LEU A 196 -30.84 -32.08 28.54
C LEU A 196 -32.28 -31.67 28.82
N GLY A 197 -32.83 -30.74 28.07
CA GLY A 197 -34.22 -30.30 28.16
C GLY A 197 -35.24 -31.39 27.83
N ARG A 198 -34.84 -32.39 27.04
CA ARG A 198 -35.64 -33.61 26.73
C ARG A 198 -35.49 -34.73 27.78
N GLY A 199 -34.65 -34.53 28.85
CA GLY A 199 -34.46 -35.46 29.93
C GLY A 199 -33.38 -36.50 29.70
N HIS A 200 -32.52 -36.35 28.68
CA HIS A 200 -31.39 -37.27 28.49
C HIS A 200 -30.25 -37.05 29.53
N SER A 201 -29.45 -38.08 29.75
CA SER A 201 -28.28 -37.98 30.63
C SER A 201 -27.23 -37.00 30.07
N ARG A 202 -26.41 -36.41 30.94
CA ARG A 202 -25.33 -35.48 30.58
C ARG A 202 -24.40 -36.08 29.56
N TRP A 203 -23.94 -37.31 29.78
CA TRP A 203 -23.03 -37.99 28.87
C TRP A 203 -23.65 -38.19 27.48
N PHE A 204 -24.88 -38.73 27.45
CA PHE A 204 -25.59 -38.91 26.19
C PHE A 204 -25.78 -37.57 25.45
N ALA A 205 -26.22 -36.55 26.17
CA ALA A 205 -26.45 -35.22 25.60
C ALA A 205 -25.16 -34.60 24.99
N ALA A 206 -24.02 -34.73 25.66
CA ALA A 206 -22.75 -34.20 25.21
C ALA A 206 -22.20 -34.94 23.97
N VAL A 207 -22.24 -36.28 24.00
CA VAL A 207 -21.73 -37.07 22.87
C VAL A 207 -22.66 -36.95 21.64
N GLU A 208 -23.97 -36.99 21.83
CA GLU A 208 -24.91 -36.97 20.72
C GLU A 208 -25.03 -35.58 20.10
N SER A 209 -24.93 -34.50 20.87
CA SER A 209 -24.87 -33.14 20.31
C SER A 209 -23.65 -32.95 19.39
N ALA A 210 -22.46 -33.36 19.82
CA ALA A 210 -21.26 -33.29 19.00
C ALA A 210 -21.39 -34.14 17.72
N ARG A 211 -21.93 -35.37 17.86
CA ARG A 211 -22.10 -36.31 16.73
C ARG A 211 -23.12 -35.83 15.71
N GLU A 212 -24.27 -35.33 16.17
CA GLU A 212 -25.33 -34.82 15.29
C GLU A 212 -24.86 -33.62 14.43
N PHE A 213 -24.14 -32.68 15.07
CA PHE A 213 -23.78 -31.44 14.39
C PHE A 213 -22.45 -31.50 13.64
N PHE A 214 -21.56 -32.48 13.93
CA PHE A 214 -20.24 -32.56 13.29
C PHE A 214 -20.25 -32.52 11.76
N PRO A 215 -21.10 -33.32 11.04
CA PRO A 215 -21.09 -33.29 9.59
C PRO A 215 -21.44 -31.91 9.00
N SER A 216 -22.41 -31.24 9.63
CA SER A 216 -22.88 -29.91 9.19
C SER A 216 -21.83 -28.81 9.49
N LEU A 217 -21.19 -28.89 10.65
CA LEU A 217 -20.14 -27.95 11.06
C LEU A 217 -18.87 -28.12 10.21
N LEU A 218 -18.50 -29.39 9.92
CA LEU A 218 -17.37 -29.69 9.04
C LEU A 218 -17.60 -29.13 7.63
N LEU A 219 -18.77 -29.39 7.06
CA LEU A 219 -19.13 -28.88 5.75
C LEU A 219 -19.10 -27.35 5.72
N ALA A 220 -19.73 -26.71 6.70
CA ALA A 220 -19.75 -25.25 6.79
C ALA A 220 -18.35 -24.67 6.93
N THR A 221 -17.50 -25.28 7.74
CA THR A 221 -16.08 -24.86 7.91
C THR A 221 -15.31 -25.01 6.60
N ILE A 222 -15.44 -26.14 5.90
CA ILE A 222 -14.81 -26.33 4.58
C ILE A 222 -15.30 -25.29 3.58
N CYS A 223 -16.60 -24.99 3.53
CA CYS A 223 -17.14 -23.98 2.63
C CYS A 223 -16.55 -22.58 2.91
N ILE A 224 -16.40 -22.21 4.19
CA ILE A 224 -15.77 -20.93 4.56
C ILE A 224 -14.30 -20.91 4.11
N CYS A 225 -13.55 -21.94 4.37
CA CYS A 225 -12.15 -22.02 3.96
C CYS A 225 -11.99 -21.95 2.45
N MET A 226 -12.79 -22.69 1.71
CA MET A 226 -12.70 -22.78 0.24
C MET A 226 -13.04 -21.48 -0.49
N ILE A 227 -13.70 -20.53 0.17
CA ILE A 227 -14.01 -19.25 -0.47
C ILE A 227 -12.75 -18.37 -0.65
N PHE A 228 -11.74 -18.55 0.18
CA PHE A 228 -10.52 -17.76 0.15
C PHE A 228 -9.41 -18.32 -0.76
N TYR A 229 -9.31 -19.64 -0.92
CA TYR A 229 -8.21 -20.26 -1.65
C TYR A 229 -8.14 -19.93 -3.15
N PRO A 230 -9.24 -19.88 -3.91
CA PRO A 230 -9.14 -19.55 -5.33
C PRO A 230 -8.56 -18.16 -5.60
N ILE A 231 -8.82 -17.19 -4.72
CA ILE A 231 -8.24 -15.85 -4.84
C ILE A 231 -6.72 -15.93 -4.66
N LEU A 232 -6.22 -16.73 -3.74
CA LEU A 232 -4.79 -16.95 -3.55
C LEU A 232 -4.10 -17.49 -4.81
N PHE A 233 -4.77 -18.38 -5.55
CA PHE A 233 -4.20 -18.97 -6.79
C PHE A 233 -4.35 -18.08 -8.02
N THR A 234 -5.29 -17.16 -8.04
CA THR A 234 -5.50 -16.26 -9.17
C THR A 234 -4.70 -14.98 -9.06
N MET A 235 -4.40 -14.52 -7.84
CA MET A 235 -3.63 -13.30 -7.63
C MET A 235 -2.13 -13.58 -7.70
N THR A 236 -1.41 -12.69 -8.36
CA THR A 236 0.05 -12.73 -8.52
C THR A 236 0.66 -11.38 -8.14
N GLY A 237 2.00 -11.32 -8.06
CA GLY A 237 2.73 -10.11 -7.72
C GLY A 237 2.48 -9.64 -6.28
N MET A 238 2.69 -8.37 -6.03
CA MET A 238 2.68 -7.76 -4.69
C MET A 238 1.37 -8.03 -3.92
N MET A 239 0.22 -8.02 -4.58
CA MET A 239 -1.07 -8.29 -3.94
C MET A 239 -1.26 -9.76 -3.60
N GLY A 240 -0.75 -10.68 -4.43
CA GLY A 240 -0.71 -12.11 -4.13
C GLY A 240 0.14 -12.41 -2.90
N ASP A 241 1.35 -11.85 -2.85
CA ASP A 241 2.26 -12.00 -1.71
C ASP A 241 1.65 -11.44 -0.41
N PHE A 242 1.00 -10.29 -0.50
CA PHE A 242 0.31 -9.67 0.64
C PHE A 242 -0.78 -10.57 1.22
N LEU A 243 -1.59 -11.21 0.36
CA LEU A 243 -2.73 -12.03 0.77
C LEU A 243 -2.37 -13.49 1.09
N THR A 244 -1.17 -13.95 0.81
CA THR A 244 -0.75 -15.36 0.89
C THR A 244 -1.12 -16.01 2.23
N TRP A 245 -0.85 -15.37 3.34
CA TRP A 245 -1.05 -15.94 4.67
C TRP A 245 -2.47 -15.79 5.23
N PHE A 246 -3.31 -14.95 4.61
CA PHE A 246 -4.67 -14.70 5.09
C PHE A 246 -5.57 -15.96 5.05
N PRO A 247 -5.70 -16.69 3.93
CA PRO A 247 -6.49 -17.93 3.87
C PRO A 247 -5.97 -19.04 4.79
N TRP A 248 -4.65 -19.18 4.89
CA TRP A 248 -4.05 -20.18 5.77
C TRP A 248 -4.36 -19.92 7.25
N THR A 249 -4.22 -18.67 7.69
CA THR A 249 -4.54 -18.27 9.06
C THR A 249 -6.00 -18.55 9.40
N ILE A 250 -6.93 -18.18 8.51
CA ILE A 250 -8.37 -18.45 8.68
C ILE A 250 -8.62 -19.96 8.77
N THR A 251 -8.03 -20.73 7.86
CA THR A 251 -8.23 -22.18 7.80
C THR A 251 -7.75 -22.88 9.06
N ILE A 252 -6.53 -22.58 9.53
CA ILE A 252 -5.98 -23.16 10.74
C ILE A 252 -6.88 -22.86 11.95
N ASN A 253 -7.30 -21.58 12.09
CA ASN A 253 -8.16 -21.19 13.21
C ASN A 253 -9.53 -21.88 13.19
N LEU A 254 -10.19 -21.92 12.04
CA LEU A 254 -11.50 -22.57 11.92
C LEU A 254 -11.42 -24.08 12.12
N MET A 255 -10.38 -24.73 11.64
CA MET A 255 -10.17 -26.17 11.85
C MET A 255 -9.86 -26.50 13.30
N VAL A 256 -9.01 -25.70 13.96
CA VAL A 256 -8.74 -25.84 15.41
C VAL A 256 -10.03 -25.62 16.23
N SER A 257 -10.81 -24.58 15.89
CA SER A 257 -12.10 -24.33 16.53
C SER A 257 -13.07 -25.51 16.37
N LEU A 258 -13.15 -26.10 15.18
CA LEU A 258 -13.99 -27.28 14.93
C LEU A 258 -13.55 -28.48 15.76
N LEU A 259 -12.24 -28.75 15.84
CA LEU A 259 -11.70 -29.83 16.64
C LEU A 259 -12.01 -29.63 18.14
N LEU A 260 -11.83 -28.40 18.64
CA LEU A 260 -12.17 -28.07 20.04
C LEU A 260 -13.67 -28.22 20.30
N ALA A 261 -14.53 -27.80 19.34
CA ALA A 261 -15.97 -27.92 19.47
C ALA A 261 -16.45 -29.38 19.60
N VAL A 262 -15.77 -30.31 18.94
CA VAL A 262 -16.17 -31.73 18.94
C VAL A 262 -15.48 -32.52 20.06
N MET A 263 -14.24 -32.19 20.42
CA MET A 263 -13.46 -32.98 21.39
C MET A 263 -13.48 -32.40 22.80
N VAL A 264 -13.34 -31.06 22.92
CA VAL A 264 -13.14 -30.41 24.23
C VAL A 264 -14.45 -29.90 24.83
N ILE A 265 -15.33 -29.33 24.01
CA ILE A 265 -16.60 -28.77 24.48
C ILE A 265 -17.47 -29.82 25.16
N PRO A 266 -17.70 -31.04 24.61
CA PRO A 266 -18.50 -32.07 25.28
C PRO A 266 -17.99 -32.42 26.68
N PHE A 267 -16.67 -32.40 26.85
CA PHE A 267 -16.07 -32.62 28.17
C PHE A 267 -16.33 -31.44 29.11
N LEU A 268 -16.16 -30.20 28.64
CA LEU A 268 -16.41 -28.99 29.45
C LEU A 268 -17.90 -28.86 29.82
N GLU A 269 -18.81 -29.24 28.91
CA GLU A 269 -20.26 -29.26 29.18
C GLU A 269 -20.63 -30.18 30.35
N ILE A 270 -20.09 -31.41 30.37
CA ILE A 270 -20.28 -32.35 31.44
C ILE A 270 -19.72 -31.82 32.78
N LEU A 271 -18.58 -31.14 32.73
CA LEU A 271 -17.89 -30.63 33.91
C LEU A 271 -18.62 -29.41 34.52
N ILE A 272 -18.98 -28.44 33.67
CA ILE A 272 -19.41 -27.11 34.11
C ILE A 272 -20.94 -26.98 34.19
N ILE A 273 -21.69 -27.67 33.30
CA ILE A 273 -23.14 -27.57 33.20
C ILE A 273 -23.82 -28.71 33.92
N PRO A 274 -24.38 -28.54 35.13
CA PRO A 274 -25.03 -29.63 35.86
C PRO A 274 -26.40 -30.00 35.23
N ALA A 275 -26.81 -31.24 35.44
CA ALA A 275 -28.18 -31.69 35.12
C ALA A 275 -29.18 -31.09 36.13
N VAL A 276 -29.37 -29.79 36.04
CA VAL A 276 -30.47 -29.19 36.82
C VAL A 276 -31.73 -29.32 35.96
N HIS A 277 -32.78 -29.89 36.55
CA HIS A 277 -34.13 -29.73 36.06
C HIS A 277 -34.31 -28.25 35.80
N VAL A 278 -34.53 -27.85 34.53
CA VAL A 278 -34.82 -26.46 34.15
C VAL A 278 -36.14 -26.10 34.83
N ARG A 279 -36.09 -25.73 36.11
CA ARG A 279 -37.17 -24.98 36.72
C ARG A 279 -37.21 -23.67 35.91
N ARG A 280 -38.25 -23.50 35.13
CA ARG A 280 -38.66 -22.23 34.57
C ARG A 280 -38.97 -21.27 35.73
N ASP A 281 -37.96 -20.69 36.30
CA ASP A 281 -38.17 -19.46 37.08
C ASP A 281 -38.77 -18.45 36.13
N GLY A 282 -39.93 -17.91 36.48
CA GLY A 282 -40.78 -17.10 35.63
C GLY A 282 -40.19 -15.73 35.25
N ARG A 283 -38.88 -15.51 35.32
CA ARG A 283 -38.20 -14.33 34.79
C ARG A 283 -37.94 -14.52 33.29
N ARG A 284 -38.69 -13.78 32.48
CA ARG A 284 -38.49 -13.67 31.04
C ARG A 284 -37.09 -13.14 30.77
N SER A 285 -36.23 -13.94 30.14
CA SER A 285 -34.92 -13.51 29.66
C SER A 285 -35.06 -12.51 28.51
N PHE A 286 -34.00 -11.72 28.25
CA PHE A 286 -33.94 -10.87 27.06
C PHE A 286 -34.13 -11.67 25.75
N THR A 287 -33.56 -12.87 25.72
CA THR A 287 -33.67 -13.81 24.59
C THR A 287 -35.12 -14.25 24.35
N ASP A 288 -35.93 -14.42 25.41
CA ASP A 288 -37.33 -14.79 25.28
C ASP A 288 -38.16 -13.66 24.63
N ARG A 289 -37.87 -12.40 24.97
CA ARG A 289 -38.53 -11.25 24.34
C ARG A 289 -38.18 -11.15 22.86
N VAL A 290 -36.89 -11.29 22.51
CA VAL A 290 -36.43 -11.31 21.11
C VAL A 290 -37.12 -12.44 20.35
N HIS A 291 -37.21 -13.63 20.94
CA HIS A 291 -37.89 -14.78 20.33
C HIS A 291 -39.39 -14.53 20.08
N ASP A 292 -40.10 -13.90 21.03
CA ASP A 292 -41.51 -13.57 20.88
C ASP A 292 -41.76 -12.50 19.80
N VAL A 293 -40.91 -11.49 19.70
CA VAL A 293 -40.95 -10.50 18.61
C VAL A 293 -40.69 -11.18 17.26
N TYR A 294 -39.63 -11.97 17.19
CA TYR A 294 -39.30 -12.68 15.96
C TYR A 294 -40.39 -13.63 15.50
N ARG A 295 -41.06 -14.36 16.40
CA ARG A 295 -42.17 -15.22 16.06
C ARG A 295 -43.31 -14.47 15.38
N ARG A 296 -43.60 -13.22 15.80
CA ARG A 296 -44.61 -12.36 15.15
C ARG A 296 -44.13 -11.93 13.76
N VAL A 297 -42.89 -11.51 13.65
CA VAL A 297 -42.30 -11.13 12.35
C VAL A 297 -42.29 -12.31 11.39
N LEU A 298 -41.86 -13.48 11.83
CA LEU A 298 -41.83 -14.69 11.00
C LEU A 298 -43.25 -15.09 10.53
N ALA A 299 -44.26 -15.02 11.41
CA ALA A 299 -45.65 -15.29 11.03
C ALA A 299 -46.14 -14.28 9.96
N TRP A 300 -45.78 -13.01 10.08
CA TRP A 300 -46.10 -11.98 9.09
C TRP A 300 -45.38 -12.23 7.74
N THR A 301 -44.08 -12.56 7.73
CA THR A 301 -43.34 -12.87 6.49
C THR A 301 -43.91 -14.07 5.75
N PHE A 302 -44.35 -15.13 6.48
CA PHE A 302 -45.03 -16.28 5.84
C PHE A 302 -46.42 -15.93 5.28
N ARG A 303 -47.10 -14.97 5.89
CA ARG A 303 -48.41 -14.49 5.39
C ARG A 303 -48.23 -13.65 4.12
N HIS A 304 -47.19 -12.87 4.04
CA HIS A 304 -46.87 -11.96 2.90
C HIS A 304 -45.59 -12.41 2.17
N GLY A 305 -45.51 -13.72 1.83
CA GLY A 305 -44.28 -14.33 1.33
C GLY A 305 -43.71 -13.66 0.06
N TRP A 306 -44.56 -13.25 -0.91
CA TRP A 306 -44.10 -12.54 -2.09
C TRP A 306 -43.51 -11.15 -1.78
N LEU A 307 -44.16 -10.41 -0.89
CA LEU A 307 -43.65 -9.11 -0.44
C LEU A 307 -42.27 -9.25 0.23
N THR A 308 -42.10 -10.30 1.05
CA THR A 308 -40.81 -10.58 1.71
C THR A 308 -39.71 -10.90 0.70
N ILE A 309 -40.01 -11.69 -0.33
CA ILE A 309 -39.06 -12.00 -1.41
C ILE A 309 -38.74 -10.75 -2.23
N SER A 310 -39.74 -9.94 -2.57
CA SER A 310 -39.57 -8.69 -3.31
C SER A 310 -38.71 -7.68 -2.51
N LEU A 311 -38.87 -7.61 -1.18
CA LEU A 311 -38.05 -6.77 -0.31
C LEU A 311 -36.61 -7.24 -0.32
N GLY A 312 -36.37 -8.56 -0.32
CA GLY A 312 -34.99 -9.10 -0.46
C GLY A 312 -34.36 -8.78 -1.81
N ALA A 313 -35.11 -8.91 -2.89
CA ALA A 313 -34.65 -8.53 -4.23
C ALA A 313 -34.36 -7.00 -4.30
N ALA A 314 -35.27 -6.18 -3.74
CA ALA A 314 -35.10 -4.74 -3.68
C ALA A 314 -33.85 -4.34 -2.88
N SER A 315 -33.53 -5.03 -1.76
CA SER A 315 -32.32 -4.76 -0.98
C SER A 315 -31.05 -4.98 -1.78
N VAL A 316 -31.02 -6.01 -2.64
CA VAL A 316 -29.88 -6.27 -3.54
C VAL A 316 -29.76 -5.16 -4.61
N VAL A 317 -30.89 -4.72 -5.20
CA VAL A 317 -30.87 -3.63 -6.18
C VAL A 317 -30.38 -2.32 -5.54
N VAL A 318 -30.88 -2.01 -4.34
CA VAL A 318 -30.43 -0.82 -3.59
C VAL A 318 -28.95 -0.90 -3.27
N SER A 319 -28.43 -2.07 -2.89
CA SER A 319 -26.99 -2.24 -2.65
C SER A 319 -26.14 -1.96 -3.90
N LEU A 320 -26.58 -2.41 -5.07
CA LEU A 320 -25.90 -2.13 -6.34
C LEU A 320 -25.95 -0.64 -6.69
N LEU A 321 -27.07 0.04 -6.41
CA LEU A 321 -27.16 1.49 -6.59
C LEU A 321 -26.21 2.24 -5.65
N ILE A 322 -26.15 1.84 -4.38
CA ILE A 322 -25.20 2.43 -3.40
C ILE A 322 -23.77 2.18 -3.85
N ALA A 323 -23.43 0.98 -4.33
CA ALA A 323 -22.11 0.65 -4.84
C ALA A 323 -21.66 1.61 -5.96
N THR A 324 -22.55 2.08 -6.83
CA THR A 324 -22.22 3.06 -7.87
C THR A 324 -21.90 4.46 -7.32
N GLN A 325 -22.30 4.76 -6.09
CA GLN A 325 -22.05 6.04 -5.43
C GLN A 325 -20.78 6.00 -4.56
N LEU A 326 -20.37 4.82 -4.11
CA LEU A 326 -19.19 4.66 -3.29
C LEU A 326 -17.91 4.97 -4.08
N LYS A 327 -16.95 5.53 -3.38
CA LYS A 327 -15.61 5.75 -3.91
C LYS A 327 -14.92 4.39 -4.07
N PHE A 328 -14.21 4.22 -5.16
CA PHE A 328 -13.41 3.02 -5.40
C PHE A 328 -11.93 3.38 -5.32
N ARG A 329 -11.19 2.67 -4.49
CA ARG A 329 -9.73 2.73 -4.38
C ARG A 329 -9.25 1.38 -3.87
N MET A 330 -8.44 0.69 -4.67
CA MET A 330 -8.01 -0.67 -4.35
C MET A 330 -7.26 -0.75 -3.02
N VAL A 331 -6.32 0.16 -2.79
CA VAL A 331 -5.54 0.27 -1.56
C VAL A 331 -5.59 1.72 -1.06
N PRO A 332 -5.93 1.98 0.21
CA PRO A 332 -5.99 3.35 0.75
C PRO A 332 -4.60 3.97 0.89
N PHE A 333 -4.55 5.26 1.21
CA PHE A 333 -3.34 5.94 1.63
C PHE A 333 -2.78 5.31 2.91
N ALA A 334 -1.47 5.45 3.11
CA ALA A 334 -0.83 4.96 4.31
C ALA A 334 -1.15 5.86 5.51
N ASP A 335 -1.54 5.24 6.63
CA ASP A 335 -1.72 5.91 7.92
C ASP A 335 -0.34 6.24 8.49
N ARG A 336 0.21 7.41 8.13
CA ARG A 336 1.55 7.85 8.55
C ARG A 336 1.51 9.28 9.04
N ASP A 337 2.21 9.54 10.13
CA ASP A 337 2.56 10.87 10.63
C ASP A 337 3.75 11.46 9.85
N GLN A 338 3.79 11.19 8.55
CA GLN A 338 4.89 11.53 7.67
C GLN A 338 4.40 11.72 6.24
N PHE A 339 4.95 12.72 5.55
CA PHE A 339 4.73 12.92 4.11
C PHE A 339 6.00 13.39 3.41
N ALA A 340 6.01 13.33 2.08
CA ALA A 340 7.09 13.82 1.26
C ALA A 340 6.72 15.13 0.58
N VAL A 341 7.74 15.99 0.33
CA VAL A 341 7.62 17.12 -0.58
C VAL A 341 8.63 16.93 -1.70
N GLU A 342 8.19 17.03 -2.93
CA GLU A 342 9.02 16.93 -4.13
C GLU A 342 9.05 18.28 -4.82
N ILE A 343 10.23 18.79 -5.14
CA ILE A 343 10.45 20.08 -5.75
C ILE A 343 11.24 19.88 -7.04
N TYR A 344 10.65 20.28 -8.16
CA TYR A 344 11.24 20.15 -9.49
C TYR A 344 11.40 21.53 -10.11
N LEU A 345 12.62 21.87 -10.53
CA LEU A 345 12.92 23.08 -11.27
C LEU A 345 13.35 22.73 -12.70
N ARG A 346 13.62 23.74 -13.50
CA ARG A 346 14.09 23.53 -14.86
C ARG A 346 15.45 22.82 -14.87
N PRO A 347 15.72 21.99 -15.87
CA PRO A 347 16.93 21.16 -15.92
C PRO A 347 18.27 21.94 -15.86
N ASP A 348 18.27 23.21 -16.25
CA ASP A 348 19.43 24.11 -16.25
C ASP A 348 19.60 24.91 -14.94
N THR A 349 18.76 24.63 -13.93
CA THR A 349 18.78 25.36 -12.66
C THR A 349 19.98 24.95 -11.81
N PRO A 350 20.80 25.92 -11.34
CA PRO A 350 21.92 25.64 -10.44
C PRO A 350 21.42 25.25 -9.03
N LEU A 351 22.27 24.53 -8.29
CA LEU A 351 21.95 24.00 -6.95
C LEU A 351 21.52 25.10 -5.95
N GLU A 352 22.15 26.26 -6.01
CA GLU A 352 21.88 27.40 -5.13
C GLU A 352 20.45 27.90 -5.29
N ARG A 353 19.95 27.93 -6.55
CA ARG A 353 18.59 28.36 -6.85
C ARG A 353 17.59 27.34 -6.34
N THR A 354 17.85 26.05 -6.57
CA THR A 354 17.06 24.95 -6.00
C THR A 354 17.02 25.01 -4.49
N GLY A 355 18.18 25.27 -3.87
CA GLY A 355 18.31 25.49 -2.43
C GLY A 355 17.50 26.68 -1.92
N ALA A 356 17.45 27.78 -2.65
CA ALA A 356 16.67 28.96 -2.26
C ALA A 356 15.15 28.69 -2.24
N VAL A 357 14.66 27.94 -3.25
CA VAL A 357 13.25 27.48 -3.26
C VAL A 357 13.01 26.49 -2.11
N ALA A 358 13.89 25.51 -1.94
CA ALA A 358 13.82 24.53 -0.85
C ALA A 358 13.79 25.22 0.53
N ASP A 359 14.66 26.21 0.76
CA ASP A 359 14.71 26.99 2.01
C ASP A 359 13.41 27.79 2.25
N SER A 360 12.73 28.23 1.20
CA SER A 360 11.44 28.92 1.32
C SER A 360 10.32 27.95 1.73
N VAL A 361 10.30 26.77 1.16
CA VAL A 361 9.37 25.68 1.55
C VAL A 361 9.66 25.23 2.98
N TYR A 362 10.93 25.01 3.33
CA TYR A 362 11.37 24.64 4.67
C TYR A 362 10.87 25.63 5.74
N ARG A 363 11.06 26.95 5.52
CA ARG A 363 10.64 27.97 6.46
C ARG A 363 9.14 27.96 6.70
N ALA A 364 8.34 27.74 5.65
CA ALA A 364 6.89 27.66 5.80
C ALA A 364 6.47 26.40 6.57
N LEU A 365 7.04 25.23 6.25
CA LEU A 365 6.77 23.99 6.97
C LEU A 365 7.18 24.07 8.44
N ARG A 366 8.35 24.67 8.72
CA ARG A 366 8.86 24.79 10.10
C ARG A 366 8.07 25.78 10.95
N ALA A 367 7.37 26.72 10.34
CA ALA A 367 6.47 27.66 11.03
C ALA A 367 5.13 27.02 11.46
N ASP A 368 4.80 25.84 10.93
CA ASP A 368 3.58 25.12 11.28
C ASP A 368 3.83 24.24 12.52
N GLU A 369 3.07 24.47 13.58
CA GLU A 369 3.17 23.74 14.85
C GLU A 369 2.88 22.23 14.73
N ARG A 370 2.12 21.83 13.69
CA ARG A 370 1.83 20.42 13.37
C ARG A 370 3.05 19.68 12.84
N VAL A 371 4.11 20.40 12.39
CA VAL A 371 5.33 19.83 11.84
C VAL A 371 6.38 19.63 12.92
N LYS A 372 6.73 18.38 13.17
CA LYS A 372 7.69 17.95 14.18
C LYS A 372 9.14 18.10 13.71
N SER A 373 9.43 17.63 12.50
CA SER A 373 10.77 17.73 11.89
C SER A 373 10.70 17.76 10.37
N VAL A 374 11.69 18.40 9.76
CA VAL A 374 11.83 18.49 8.30
C VAL A 374 13.25 18.12 7.93
N THR A 375 13.40 17.08 7.11
CA THR A 375 14.69 16.71 6.51
C THR A 375 14.66 17.04 5.04
N SER A 376 15.58 17.86 4.59
CA SER A 376 15.67 18.31 3.19
C SER A 376 16.89 17.69 2.49
N PHE A 377 16.63 17.19 1.29
CA PHE A 377 17.60 16.65 0.34
C PHE A 377 17.60 17.60 -0.85
N VAL A 378 18.71 18.30 -1.08
CA VAL A 378 18.82 19.27 -2.18
C VAL A 378 19.87 18.80 -3.17
N GLY A 379 19.50 18.64 -4.43
CA GLY A 379 20.35 18.04 -5.46
C GLY A 379 20.38 16.50 -5.44
N CYS A 380 19.74 15.89 -4.46
CA CYS A 380 19.67 14.43 -4.30
C CYS A 380 18.29 13.98 -3.83
N SER A 381 18.01 12.69 -3.98
CA SER A 381 16.83 12.04 -3.42
C SER A 381 17.16 11.37 -2.09
N SER A 382 16.15 11.21 -1.24
CA SER A 382 16.31 10.39 -0.04
C SER A 382 16.51 8.92 -0.39
N PRO A 383 17.19 8.12 0.44
CA PRO A 383 17.04 6.68 0.41
C PRO A 383 15.57 6.28 0.56
N ARG A 384 15.25 5.03 0.24
CA ARG A 384 13.89 4.52 0.44
C ARG A 384 13.55 4.50 1.93
N PHE A 385 12.59 5.31 2.35
CA PHE A 385 12.16 5.43 3.74
C PHE A 385 10.76 4.84 3.99
N GLN A 386 10.07 4.45 2.92
CA GLN A 386 8.77 3.78 2.99
C GLN A 386 8.66 2.78 1.82
N MET A 387 7.94 1.69 2.02
CA MET A 387 7.91 0.53 1.12
C MET A 387 7.60 0.88 -0.33
N SER A 388 6.60 1.70 -0.56
CA SER A 388 6.15 2.07 -1.91
C SER A 388 6.71 3.41 -2.40
N TYR A 389 7.50 4.14 -1.59
CA TYR A 389 8.13 5.38 -2.02
C TYR A 389 9.46 5.08 -2.72
N ALA A 390 9.47 5.17 -4.05
CA ALA A 390 10.70 5.00 -4.82
C ALA A 390 11.53 6.30 -4.83
N PRO A 391 12.85 6.23 -4.59
CA PRO A 391 13.75 7.36 -4.81
C PRO A 391 13.66 7.86 -6.25
N GLN A 392 13.73 9.18 -6.43
CA GLN A 392 13.74 9.80 -7.75
C GLN A 392 15.16 9.87 -8.32
N ILE A 393 15.29 9.90 -9.64
CA ILE A 393 16.57 10.23 -10.28
C ILE A 393 16.79 11.72 -10.05
N ALA A 394 17.76 12.03 -9.20
CA ALA A 394 18.02 13.39 -8.76
C ALA A 394 19.03 14.11 -9.66
N GLY A 395 18.99 15.44 -9.59
CA GLY A 395 19.92 16.36 -10.22
C GLY A 395 19.89 17.69 -9.49
N LYS A 396 20.76 18.61 -9.84
CA LYS A 396 20.87 19.95 -9.19
C LYS A 396 19.55 20.73 -9.17
N ASN A 397 18.63 20.40 -10.07
CA ASN A 397 17.31 21.00 -10.21
C ASN A 397 16.21 20.28 -9.39
N TYR A 398 16.58 19.35 -8.52
CA TYR A 398 15.63 18.58 -7.72
C TYR A 398 15.89 18.76 -6.22
N ALA A 399 14.83 18.87 -5.45
CA ALA A 399 14.91 18.72 -4.00
C ALA A 399 13.74 17.89 -3.46
N GLN A 400 13.98 17.23 -2.35
CA GLN A 400 12.99 16.38 -1.68
C GLN A 400 13.01 16.65 -0.19
N PHE A 401 11.81 16.60 0.45
CA PHE A 401 11.72 16.65 1.90
C PHE A 401 11.05 15.40 2.43
N ILE A 402 11.49 14.99 3.60
CA ILE A 402 10.76 14.08 4.49
C ILE A 402 10.28 14.93 5.65
N VAL A 403 8.96 15.02 5.81
CA VAL A 403 8.31 15.84 6.84
C VAL A 403 7.61 14.92 7.82
N ASN A 404 7.97 14.99 9.09
CA ASN A 404 7.30 14.29 10.18
C ASN A 404 6.34 15.25 10.88
N THR A 405 5.12 14.82 11.11
CA THR A 405 4.05 15.56 11.77
C THR A 405 3.79 15.04 13.18
N THR A 406 2.91 15.67 13.90
CA THR A 406 2.53 15.27 15.25
C THR A 406 1.52 14.12 15.24
N SER A 407 0.68 14.02 14.21
CA SER A 407 -0.30 12.95 14.04
C SER A 407 -0.61 12.67 12.56
N VAL A 408 -1.32 11.59 12.29
CA VAL A 408 -1.85 11.25 10.96
C VAL A 408 -2.86 12.29 10.49
N ASP A 409 -3.74 12.75 11.39
CA ASP A 409 -4.76 13.77 11.08
C ASP A 409 -4.12 15.12 10.71
N ASP A 410 -3.02 15.48 11.38
CA ASP A 410 -2.24 16.68 11.05
C ASP A 410 -1.57 16.54 9.67
N THR A 411 -1.07 15.35 9.34
CA THR A 411 -0.56 15.08 7.98
C THR A 411 -1.62 15.35 6.94
N GLU A 412 -2.82 14.81 7.13
CA GLU A 412 -3.91 14.96 6.17
C GLU A 412 -4.37 16.42 6.05
N SER A 413 -4.50 17.12 7.17
CA SER A 413 -4.89 18.54 7.20
C SER A 413 -3.88 19.43 6.50
N ILE A 414 -2.58 19.23 6.74
CA ILE A 414 -1.50 19.98 6.06
C ILE A 414 -1.54 19.72 4.55
N LEU A 415 -1.68 18.48 4.14
CA LEU A 415 -1.72 18.13 2.73
C LEU A 415 -2.90 18.77 1.99
N ASP A 416 -4.09 18.79 2.62
CA ASP A 416 -5.29 19.38 2.03
C ASP A 416 -5.19 20.92 1.98
N GLU A 417 -4.68 21.57 3.02
CA GLU A 417 -4.49 23.02 3.08
C GLU A 417 -3.41 23.51 2.10
N TYR A 418 -2.27 22.79 2.03
CA TYR A 418 -1.13 23.24 1.26
C TYR A 418 -1.26 22.94 -0.23
N ALA A 419 -2.07 21.95 -0.63
CA ALA A 419 -2.24 21.61 -2.04
C ALA A 419 -2.69 22.82 -2.88
N ASP A 420 -3.71 23.54 -2.45
CA ASP A 420 -4.21 24.72 -3.17
C ASP A 420 -3.33 25.97 -2.93
N ALA A 421 -2.76 26.13 -1.74
CA ALA A 421 -1.96 27.32 -1.39
C ALA A 421 -0.58 27.35 -2.09
N TRP A 422 -0.05 26.17 -2.45
CA TRP A 422 1.31 26.04 -2.95
C TRP A 422 1.41 25.63 -4.43
N ALA A 423 0.31 25.23 -5.06
CA ALA A 423 0.30 24.75 -6.44
C ALA A 423 0.96 25.72 -7.44
N ASP A 424 0.74 27.03 -7.26
CA ASP A 424 1.23 28.08 -8.16
C ASP A 424 2.13 29.11 -7.46
N ARG A 425 2.65 28.80 -6.29
CA ARG A 425 3.44 29.74 -5.48
C ARG A 425 4.79 30.08 -6.09
N PHE A 426 5.40 29.15 -6.78
CA PHE A 426 6.69 29.31 -7.44
C PHE A 426 6.52 29.17 -8.95
N PRO A 427 6.61 30.27 -9.74
CA PRO A 427 6.50 30.19 -11.20
C PRO A 427 7.60 29.36 -11.88
N GLU A 428 8.73 29.21 -11.18
CA GLU A 428 9.93 28.52 -11.67
C GLU A 428 10.05 27.08 -11.18
N ALA A 429 9.21 26.65 -10.23
CA ALA A 429 9.31 25.35 -9.62
C ALA A 429 7.94 24.68 -9.47
N TYR A 430 7.90 23.38 -9.73
CA TYR A 430 6.79 22.54 -9.39
C TYR A 430 7.03 21.93 -7.99
N VAL A 431 6.21 22.32 -7.01
CA VAL A 431 6.30 21.85 -5.63
C VAL A 431 5.09 20.98 -5.32
N LYS A 432 5.33 19.71 -5.08
CA LYS A 432 4.28 18.71 -4.80
C LYS A 432 4.37 18.21 -3.36
N PHE A 433 3.28 18.34 -2.63
CA PHE A 433 3.10 17.71 -1.32
C PHE A 433 2.46 16.34 -1.53
N LYS A 434 3.16 15.27 -1.15
CA LYS A 434 2.82 13.90 -1.50
C LYS A 434 2.52 13.09 -0.25
N GLN A 435 1.25 12.67 -0.10
CA GLN A 435 0.88 11.68 0.91
C GLN A 435 1.55 10.34 0.60
N LEU A 436 2.03 9.67 1.64
CA LEU A 436 2.55 8.31 1.48
C LEU A 436 1.39 7.35 1.16
N ASP A 437 1.65 6.44 0.27
CA ASP A 437 0.66 5.49 -0.25
C ASP A 437 1.19 4.07 -0.15
N TYR A 438 0.31 3.09 -0.13
CA TYR A 438 0.67 1.69 -0.35
C TYR A 438 0.79 1.34 -1.84
N GLN A 439 0.29 2.21 -2.74
CA GLN A 439 0.48 2.14 -4.18
C GLN A 439 1.45 3.24 -4.62
N ASN A 440 2.53 2.89 -5.29
CA ASN A 440 3.46 3.88 -5.85
C ASN A 440 3.05 4.28 -7.27
N VAL A 441 1.79 4.62 -7.45
CA VAL A 441 1.27 5.05 -8.76
C VAL A 441 0.43 6.31 -8.60
N PRO A 442 0.47 7.25 -9.56
CA PRO A 442 -0.38 8.44 -9.52
C PRO A 442 -1.85 8.05 -9.64
N SER A 443 -2.71 8.86 -9.06
CA SER A 443 -4.16 8.63 -9.10
C SER A 443 -4.72 8.61 -10.52
N LEU A 444 -4.20 9.48 -11.37
CA LEU A 444 -4.52 9.57 -12.80
C LEU A 444 -3.23 9.67 -13.61
N GLU A 445 -3.14 8.88 -14.66
CA GLU A 445 -2.00 8.88 -15.58
C GLU A 445 -2.48 8.65 -17.01
N PHE A 446 -2.06 9.53 -17.90
CA PHE A 446 -2.36 9.49 -19.33
C PHE A 446 -1.06 9.54 -20.10
N ARG A 447 -0.78 8.53 -20.90
CA ARG A 447 0.42 8.36 -21.69
C ARG A 447 0.12 8.63 -23.15
N PHE A 448 0.98 9.44 -23.79
CA PHE A 448 0.91 9.75 -25.21
C PHE A 448 2.13 9.16 -25.89
N TYR A 449 1.92 8.34 -26.89
CA TYR A 449 2.96 7.65 -27.67
C TYR A 449 3.00 8.18 -29.08
N GLY A 450 4.20 8.30 -29.65
CA GLY A 450 4.40 8.68 -31.04
C GLY A 450 5.86 8.95 -31.37
N SER A 451 6.17 9.15 -32.63
CA SER A 451 7.53 9.44 -33.10
C SER A 451 7.88 10.93 -33.01
N ASP A 452 6.89 11.81 -33.16
CA ASP A 452 7.10 13.27 -33.21
C ASP A 452 6.82 13.89 -31.83
N ILE A 453 7.87 14.47 -31.23
CA ILE A 453 7.82 15.04 -29.88
C ILE A 453 6.92 16.27 -29.78
N ASP A 454 6.86 17.07 -30.82
CA ASP A 454 6.06 18.30 -30.82
C ASP A 454 4.57 17.98 -30.84
N SER A 455 4.18 16.96 -31.59
CA SER A 455 2.82 16.43 -31.60
C SER A 455 2.41 15.85 -30.26
N LEU A 456 3.32 15.08 -29.59
CA LEU A 456 3.10 14.53 -28.26
C LEU A 456 2.93 15.64 -27.22
N ARG A 457 3.83 16.65 -27.26
CA ARG A 457 3.76 17.82 -26.38
C ARG A 457 2.46 18.58 -26.56
N ALA A 458 2.08 18.88 -27.81
CA ALA A 458 0.83 19.59 -28.08
C ALA A 458 -0.42 18.86 -27.60
N ALA A 459 -0.42 17.52 -27.65
CA ALA A 459 -1.51 16.71 -27.11
C ALA A 459 -1.54 16.74 -25.58
N ALA A 460 -0.37 16.57 -24.93
CA ALA A 460 -0.22 16.62 -23.48
C ALA A 460 -0.62 17.99 -22.91
N ASP A 461 -0.15 19.08 -23.51
CA ASP A 461 -0.46 20.46 -23.08
C ASP A 461 -1.96 20.75 -23.17
N ARG A 462 -2.64 20.30 -24.23
CA ARG A 462 -4.11 20.44 -24.35
C ARG A 462 -4.84 19.69 -23.27
N LEU A 463 -4.41 18.46 -22.95
CA LEU A 463 -4.99 17.69 -21.87
C LEU A 463 -4.76 18.37 -20.53
N MET A 464 -3.52 18.76 -20.21
CA MET A 464 -3.20 19.46 -18.95
C MET A 464 -4.01 20.74 -18.77
N ALA A 465 -4.15 21.55 -19.83
CA ALA A 465 -4.93 22.79 -19.78
C ALA A 465 -6.40 22.55 -19.41
N ARG A 466 -6.99 21.43 -19.85
CA ARG A 466 -8.35 21.03 -19.48
C ARG A 466 -8.40 20.45 -18.08
N MET A 467 -7.43 19.61 -17.68
CA MET A 467 -7.37 19.00 -16.36
C MET A 467 -7.19 20.04 -15.26
N ARG A 468 -6.40 21.09 -15.49
CA ARG A 468 -6.21 22.20 -14.53
C ARG A 468 -7.49 23.01 -14.26
N GLN A 469 -8.50 22.94 -15.13
CA GLN A 469 -9.80 23.58 -14.92
C GLN A 469 -10.76 22.72 -14.08
N MET A 470 -10.40 21.49 -13.75
CA MET A 470 -11.23 20.57 -12.97
C MET A 470 -10.94 20.74 -11.49
N PRO A 471 -11.92 21.17 -10.67
CA PRO A 471 -11.71 21.46 -9.26
C PRO A 471 -11.41 20.22 -8.41
N GLU A 472 -11.71 19.02 -8.94
CA GLU A 472 -11.46 17.74 -8.27
C GLU A 472 -10.00 17.27 -8.39
N LEU A 473 -9.21 17.91 -9.30
CA LEU A 473 -7.83 17.55 -9.57
C LEU A 473 -6.85 18.50 -8.86
N GLN A 474 -5.70 17.96 -8.53
CA GLN A 474 -4.53 18.68 -8.02
C GLN A 474 -3.25 18.10 -8.62
N TRP A 475 -2.16 18.83 -8.57
CA TRP A 475 -0.83 18.36 -8.99
C TRP A 475 -0.80 17.88 -10.45
N VAL A 476 -1.52 18.58 -11.36
CA VAL A 476 -1.50 18.27 -12.80
C VAL A 476 -0.14 18.61 -13.38
N HIS A 477 0.60 17.59 -13.80
CA HIS A 477 1.99 17.72 -14.24
C HIS A 477 2.30 16.76 -15.39
N THR A 478 3.42 16.99 -16.06
CA THR A 478 3.96 16.11 -17.12
C THR A 478 5.39 15.71 -16.80
N ASP A 479 5.80 14.55 -17.26
CA ASP A 479 7.19 14.09 -17.23
C ASP A 479 8.07 14.71 -18.32
N TYR A 480 7.46 15.52 -19.22
CA TYR A 480 8.20 16.29 -20.21
C TYR A 480 8.95 17.43 -19.54
N GLU A 481 10.24 17.49 -19.77
CA GLU A 481 11.09 18.59 -19.32
C GLU A 481 11.34 19.57 -20.47
N ASP A 482 11.26 20.87 -20.20
CA ASP A 482 11.56 21.89 -21.20
C ASP A 482 12.98 21.73 -21.73
N PRO A 483 13.21 22.02 -23.04
CA PRO A 483 14.54 22.00 -23.61
C PRO A 483 15.47 22.96 -22.86
N ARG A 484 16.72 22.55 -22.67
CA ARG A 484 17.76 23.39 -22.08
C ARG A 484 18.47 24.19 -23.19
N ALA A 485 18.89 25.39 -22.86
CA ALA A 485 19.74 26.19 -23.74
C ALA A 485 21.15 25.58 -23.79
N ILE A 486 21.70 25.44 -24.98
CA ILE A 486 23.05 24.97 -25.22
C ILE A 486 23.80 25.95 -26.17
N ALA A 487 25.11 25.98 -26.07
CA ALA A 487 25.98 26.55 -27.09
C ALA A 487 26.35 25.45 -28.09
N GLU A 488 25.79 25.52 -29.27
CA GLU A 488 26.12 24.60 -30.37
C GLU A 488 27.35 25.09 -31.11
N VAL A 489 28.41 24.32 -31.15
CA VAL A 489 29.67 24.60 -31.85
C VAL A 489 29.66 23.85 -33.16
N ARG A 490 29.52 24.59 -34.29
CA ARG A 490 29.54 24.05 -35.66
C ARG A 490 30.91 24.24 -36.24
N LEU A 491 31.69 23.17 -36.29
CA LEU A 491 33.04 23.19 -36.82
C LEU A 491 33.02 23.31 -38.35
N ASP A 492 33.80 24.25 -38.92
CA ASP A 492 34.14 24.24 -40.34
C ASP A 492 35.15 23.12 -40.65
N PRO A 493 34.71 22.05 -41.34
CA PRO A 493 35.57 20.89 -41.52
C PRO A 493 36.80 21.17 -42.38
N VAL A 494 36.74 22.16 -43.29
CA VAL A 494 37.87 22.46 -44.18
C VAL A 494 38.95 23.22 -43.46
N THR A 495 38.59 24.33 -42.80
CA THR A 495 39.54 25.15 -42.05
C THR A 495 40.13 24.40 -40.87
N ALA A 496 39.30 23.63 -40.14
CA ALA A 496 39.79 22.83 -39.03
C ALA A 496 40.77 21.74 -39.47
N SER A 497 40.49 21.03 -40.59
CA SER A 497 41.38 20.00 -41.11
C SER A 497 42.73 20.53 -41.58
N GLN A 498 42.77 21.73 -42.20
CA GLN A 498 44.02 22.39 -42.62
C GLN A 498 44.93 22.69 -41.41
N LEU A 499 44.37 22.94 -40.26
CA LEU A 499 45.07 23.22 -39.02
C LEU A 499 45.30 21.97 -38.17
N GLY A 500 44.92 20.76 -38.62
CA GLY A 500 45.03 19.51 -37.87
C GLY A 500 44.08 19.41 -36.67
N ILE A 501 43.02 20.24 -36.62
CA ILE A 501 42.08 20.30 -35.51
C ILE A 501 40.88 19.43 -35.83
N THR A 502 40.63 18.42 -34.97
CA THR A 502 39.46 17.53 -35.02
C THR A 502 38.40 17.95 -34.02
N ARG A 503 37.17 17.38 -34.12
CA ARG A 503 36.11 17.55 -33.12
C ARG A 503 36.58 17.18 -31.72
N THR A 504 37.35 16.10 -31.59
CA THR A 504 37.90 15.63 -30.29
C THR A 504 38.86 16.68 -29.71
N VAL A 505 39.70 17.29 -30.53
CA VAL A 505 40.64 18.34 -30.09
C VAL A 505 39.87 19.57 -29.61
N VAL A 506 38.83 19.98 -30.36
CA VAL A 506 37.97 21.11 -29.95
C VAL A 506 37.27 20.76 -28.60
N ALA A 507 36.65 19.58 -28.50
CA ALA A 507 35.98 19.17 -27.29
C ALA A 507 36.93 19.16 -26.08
N ALA A 508 38.17 18.64 -26.23
CA ALA A 508 39.16 18.60 -25.17
C ALA A 508 39.60 20.01 -24.74
N ASN A 509 39.84 20.90 -25.71
CA ASN A 509 40.21 22.29 -25.39
C ASN A 509 39.04 23.06 -24.74
N MET A 510 37.82 22.83 -25.18
CA MET A 510 36.61 23.43 -24.56
C MET A 510 36.39 22.91 -23.17
N ALA A 511 36.59 21.62 -22.91
CA ALA A 511 36.53 21.05 -21.55
C ALA A 511 37.57 21.69 -20.64
N LEU A 512 38.81 21.80 -21.08
CA LEU A 512 39.89 22.49 -20.36
C LEU A 512 39.60 23.98 -20.09
N ALA A 513 38.92 24.64 -21.00
CA ALA A 513 38.62 26.07 -20.90
C ALA A 513 37.36 26.38 -20.08
N SER A 514 36.37 25.48 -20.03
CA SER A 514 35.03 25.75 -19.45
C SER A 514 34.74 24.92 -18.21
N GLY A 515 35.49 23.83 -17.97
CA GLY A 515 35.23 22.89 -16.91
C GLY A 515 36.42 22.67 -16.00
N ASP A 516 36.15 21.99 -14.94
CA ASP A 516 37.13 21.50 -14.00
C ASP A 516 37.65 20.15 -14.54
N VAL A 517 38.94 20.13 -14.95
CA VAL A 517 39.55 18.95 -15.58
C VAL A 517 40.53 18.31 -14.63
N ALA A 518 40.33 17.07 -14.27
CA ALA A 518 41.30 16.30 -13.50
C ALA A 518 42.51 15.98 -14.39
N VAL A 519 43.67 16.57 -14.06
CA VAL A 519 44.94 16.44 -14.78
C VAL A 519 45.91 15.45 -14.13
N GLY A 520 45.64 15.02 -12.89
CA GLY A 520 46.44 14.09 -12.13
C GLY A 520 45.80 13.72 -10.81
N SER A 521 46.56 13.02 -9.96
CA SER A 521 46.14 12.71 -8.61
C SER A 521 47.35 12.64 -7.68
N VAL A 522 47.14 13.04 -6.43
CA VAL A 522 48.04 12.93 -5.30
C VAL A 522 47.46 11.90 -4.34
N TRP A 523 48.31 11.09 -3.74
CA TRP A 523 47.93 10.13 -2.73
C TRP A 523 48.35 10.61 -1.35
N GLU A 524 47.42 10.70 -0.44
CA GLU A 524 47.66 11.05 0.96
C GLU A 524 47.12 9.88 1.83
N GLY A 525 48.06 9.03 2.26
CA GLY A 525 47.70 7.73 2.81
C GLY A 525 46.90 6.90 1.82
N ASP A 526 45.72 6.47 2.20
CA ASP A 526 44.80 5.69 1.37
C ASP A 526 43.84 6.56 0.53
N TYR A 527 43.92 7.89 0.66
CA TYR A 527 43.04 8.81 -0.07
C TYR A 527 43.68 9.27 -1.37
N ARG A 528 42.95 9.09 -2.46
CA ARG A 528 43.32 9.64 -3.76
C ARG A 528 42.69 11.02 -3.93
N LEU A 529 43.52 12.06 -3.94
CA LEU A 529 43.09 13.45 -4.16
C LEU A 529 43.29 13.81 -5.64
N PRO A 530 42.23 14.16 -6.38
CA PRO A 530 42.39 14.60 -7.75
C PRO A 530 43.05 15.98 -7.81
N VAL A 531 43.99 16.16 -8.74
CA VAL A 531 44.54 17.47 -9.11
C VAL A 531 43.70 18.01 -10.24
N VAL A 532 42.94 19.07 -9.98
CA VAL A 532 41.99 19.66 -10.91
C VAL A 532 42.49 20.99 -11.41
N LEU A 533 42.48 21.16 -12.73
CA LEU A 533 42.77 22.43 -13.35
C LEU A 533 41.50 23.26 -13.45
N LYS A 534 41.45 24.36 -12.69
CA LYS A 534 40.36 25.34 -12.73
C LYS A 534 40.80 26.66 -13.31
N ARG A 535 39.90 27.37 -13.97
CA ARG A 535 40.12 28.76 -14.34
C ARG A 535 40.03 29.65 -13.10
N ASP A 536 40.88 30.66 -13.05
CA ASP A 536 40.85 31.63 -11.94
C ASP A 536 39.52 32.41 -11.96
N ALA A 537 38.76 32.34 -10.86
CA ALA A 537 37.47 33.03 -10.64
C ALA A 537 37.59 34.57 -10.82
N ARG A 538 38.77 35.13 -10.61
CA ARG A 538 39.04 36.58 -10.83
C ARG A 538 38.89 37.02 -12.26
N LEU A 539 38.93 36.11 -13.25
CA LEU A 539 38.72 36.40 -14.66
C LEU A 539 37.25 36.61 -15.04
N GLY A 540 36.32 36.54 -14.05
CA GLY A 540 34.90 36.78 -14.24
C GLY A 540 34.16 35.59 -14.90
N GLU A 541 32.82 35.67 -14.90
CA GLU A 541 31.96 34.69 -15.57
C GLU A 541 32.07 34.82 -17.09
N ARG A 542 31.99 33.68 -17.78
CA ARG A 542 31.97 33.65 -19.26
C ARG A 542 30.58 33.86 -19.80
N SER A 543 30.46 34.72 -20.81
CA SER A 543 29.29 34.83 -21.65
C SER A 543 29.36 33.87 -22.86
N LEU A 544 28.23 33.68 -23.53
CA LEU A 544 28.18 32.86 -24.74
C LEU A 544 29.14 33.41 -25.85
N SER A 545 29.31 34.74 -25.93
CA SER A 545 30.25 35.40 -26.85
C SER A 545 31.71 35.04 -26.56
N ASP A 546 32.06 34.81 -25.32
CA ASP A 546 33.46 34.52 -24.93
C ASP A 546 33.90 33.11 -25.31
N ILE A 547 32.93 32.20 -25.59
CA ILE A 547 33.22 30.83 -26.05
C ILE A 547 34.00 30.89 -27.38
N GLY A 548 33.60 31.77 -28.32
CA GLY A 548 34.26 31.95 -29.61
C GLY A 548 35.71 32.43 -29.49
N ASP A 549 36.06 33.13 -28.40
CA ASP A 549 37.40 33.63 -28.14
C ASP A 549 38.32 32.65 -27.42
N THR A 550 37.78 31.44 -27.09
CA THR A 550 38.60 30.38 -26.51
C THR A 550 39.62 29.87 -27.52
N TYR A 551 40.90 29.85 -27.14
CA TYR A 551 41.95 29.30 -27.96
C TYR A 551 41.90 27.77 -28.01
N VAL A 552 41.93 27.21 -29.18
CA VAL A 552 42.03 25.78 -29.46
C VAL A 552 43.45 25.48 -29.96
N SER A 553 44.20 24.70 -29.20
CA SER A 553 45.54 24.28 -29.58
C SER A 553 45.48 23.02 -30.42
N SER A 554 46.12 23.07 -31.57
CA SER A 554 46.29 21.94 -32.50
C SER A 554 47.32 20.93 -31.94
N PRO A 555 47.23 19.64 -32.27
CA PRO A 555 48.32 18.70 -32.11
C PRO A 555 49.56 19.07 -32.92
N VAL A 556 49.43 19.93 -33.93
CA VAL A 556 50.58 20.45 -34.70
C VAL A 556 51.26 21.54 -33.86
N PRO A 557 52.58 21.40 -33.57
CA PRO A 557 53.28 22.34 -32.72
C PRO A 557 53.23 23.79 -33.24
N GLY A 558 52.97 24.71 -32.31
CA GLY A 558 52.92 26.16 -32.62
C GLY A 558 51.63 26.66 -33.25
N VAL A 559 50.64 25.81 -33.45
CA VAL A 559 49.32 26.20 -33.98
C VAL A 559 48.29 26.30 -32.84
N SER A 560 47.82 27.50 -32.51
CA SER A 560 46.74 27.79 -31.60
C SER A 560 45.90 28.93 -32.16
N VAL A 561 44.61 28.69 -32.31
CA VAL A 561 43.68 29.62 -32.94
C VAL A 561 42.43 29.83 -32.09
N PRO A 562 41.80 31.01 -32.09
CA PRO A 562 40.53 31.19 -31.43
C PRO A 562 39.43 30.39 -32.14
N LEU A 563 38.51 29.81 -31.35
CA LEU A 563 37.45 28.93 -31.85
C LEU A 563 36.64 29.56 -32.98
N ARG A 564 36.36 30.88 -32.93
CA ARG A 564 35.63 31.61 -33.95
C ARG A 564 36.25 31.60 -35.35
N GLN A 565 37.54 31.21 -35.49
CA GLN A 565 38.17 31.05 -36.79
C GLN A 565 37.89 29.69 -37.44
N ILE A 566 37.51 28.71 -36.66
CA ILE A 566 37.33 27.32 -37.10
C ILE A 566 35.91 26.80 -36.86
N ALA A 567 35.07 27.58 -36.16
CA ALA A 567 33.71 27.16 -35.81
C ALA A 567 32.81 28.38 -35.59
N ASP A 568 31.53 28.21 -35.88
CA ASP A 568 30.47 29.10 -35.49
C ASP A 568 29.87 28.61 -34.16
N VAL A 569 29.60 29.53 -33.23
CA VAL A 569 28.96 29.26 -31.93
C VAL A 569 27.58 29.91 -31.91
N GLU A 570 26.54 29.08 -31.89
CA GLU A 570 25.15 29.53 -31.92
C GLU A 570 24.40 29.05 -30.70
N PRO A 571 23.47 29.85 -30.15
CA PRO A 571 22.54 29.37 -29.14
C PRO A 571 21.57 28.39 -29.78
N ALA A 572 21.39 27.24 -29.15
CA ALA A 572 20.46 26.22 -29.61
C ALA A 572 19.69 25.64 -28.41
N TRP A 573 18.70 24.83 -28.70
CA TRP A 573 17.89 24.14 -27.67
C TRP A 573 18.08 22.64 -27.82
N SER A 574 18.36 21.97 -26.72
CA SER A 574 18.48 20.52 -26.67
C SER A 574 17.43 19.93 -25.71
N GLN A 575 16.85 18.81 -26.09
CA GLN A 575 15.93 18.10 -25.21
C GLN A 575 16.67 17.65 -23.94
N SER A 576 16.10 17.96 -22.77
CA SER A 576 16.70 17.65 -21.48
C SER A 576 16.48 16.18 -21.11
N LYS A 577 15.27 15.67 -21.42
CA LYS A 577 14.87 14.30 -21.11
C LYS A 577 14.08 13.70 -22.26
N ILE A 578 14.41 12.48 -22.61
CA ILE A 578 13.68 11.70 -23.62
C ILE A 578 13.20 10.42 -22.94
N VAL A 579 11.89 10.25 -22.88
CA VAL A 579 11.27 9.05 -22.28
C VAL A 579 10.81 8.12 -23.39
N HIS A 580 11.20 6.86 -23.29
CA HIS A 580 10.70 5.78 -24.13
C HIS A 580 10.00 4.73 -23.25
N ARG A 581 8.87 4.25 -23.72
CA ARG A 581 8.18 3.10 -23.14
C ARG A 581 7.91 2.09 -24.26
N ASN A 582 8.32 0.84 -24.05
CA ASN A 582 8.22 -0.21 -25.09
C ASN A 582 8.86 0.20 -26.43
N GLY A 583 9.98 0.94 -26.39
CA GLY A 583 10.71 1.40 -27.58
C GLY A 583 10.11 2.63 -28.27
N MET A 584 8.95 3.11 -27.87
CA MET A 584 8.31 4.29 -28.45
C MET A 584 8.51 5.51 -27.54
N ARG A 585 8.66 6.70 -28.11
CA ARG A 585 8.66 7.95 -27.36
C ARG A 585 7.32 8.13 -26.64
N CYS A 586 7.39 8.56 -25.39
CA CYS A 586 6.23 8.73 -24.53
C CYS A 586 6.32 10.06 -23.79
N ILE A 587 5.18 10.75 -23.70
CA ILE A 587 4.96 11.84 -22.74
C ILE A 587 3.82 11.44 -21.83
N THR A 588 4.04 11.55 -20.52
CA THR A 588 3.07 11.17 -19.50
C THR A 588 2.50 12.42 -18.83
N VAL A 589 1.18 12.49 -18.74
CA VAL A 589 0.46 13.49 -17.94
C VAL A 589 -0.10 12.81 -16.71
N THR A 590 0.25 13.31 -15.54
CA THR A 590 -0.20 12.80 -14.25
C THR A 590 -1.02 13.84 -13.50
N ALA A 591 -1.91 13.38 -12.65
CA ALA A 591 -2.61 14.21 -11.68
C ALA A 591 -3.00 13.39 -10.46
N ASP A 592 -3.09 14.06 -9.32
CA ASP A 592 -3.68 13.48 -8.13
C ASP A 592 -5.10 14.03 -7.92
N LEU A 593 -5.89 13.26 -7.17
CA LEU A 593 -7.25 13.62 -6.84
C LEU A 593 -7.29 14.31 -5.48
N LYS A 594 -8.09 15.35 -5.36
CA LYS A 594 -8.45 15.90 -4.05
C LYS A 594 -9.15 14.83 -3.21
N ARG A 595 -8.96 14.89 -1.91
CA ARG A 595 -9.58 13.98 -0.96
C ARG A 595 -11.10 13.95 -1.16
N GLY A 596 -11.65 12.77 -1.32
CA GLY A 596 -13.07 12.58 -1.58
C GLY A 596 -13.50 12.47 -3.04
N ALA A 597 -12.62 12.78 -4.02
CA ALA A 597 -12.94 12.57 -5.42
C ALA A 597 -12.87 11.08 -5.81
N ASN A 598 -13.66 10.67 -6.81
CA ASN A 598 -13.73 9.29 -7.27
C ASN A 598 -12.83 9.08 -8.50
N ALA A 599 -11.77 8.28 -8.34
CA ALA A 599 -10.78 8.02 -9.39
C ALA A 599 -11.39 7.44 -10.66
N MET A 600 -12.25 6.41 -10.53
CA MET A 600 -12.87 5.75 -11.69
C MET A 600 -13.77 6.69 -12.49
N ARG A 601 -14.54 7.56 -11.81
CA ARG A 601 -15.39 8.57 -12.49
C ARG A 601 -14.53 9.61 -13.20
N MET A 602 -13.46 10.08 -12.57
CA MET A 602 -12.55 11.07 -13.17
C MET A 602 -11.81 10.50 -14.37
N THR A 603 -11.25 9.28 -14.25
CA THR A 603 -10.63 8.59 -15.38
C THR A 603 -11.61 8.45 -16.55
N SER A 604 -12.84 8.00 -16.29
CA SER A 604 -13.86 7.84 -17.32
C SER A 604 -14.29 9.17 -17.94
N ARG A 605 -14.37 10.25 -17.16
CA ARG A 605 -14.69 11.61 -17.62
C ARG A 605 -13.60 12.15 -18.53
N ILE A 606 -12.35 12.05 -18.09
CA ILE A 606 -11.19 12.56 -18.84
C ILE A 606 -10.96 11.72 -20.10
N SER A 607 -11.12 10.39 -20.04
CA SER A 607 -11.01 9.52 -21.21
C SER A 607 -12.06 9.84 -22.28
N ARG A 608 -13.29 10.16 -21.90
CA ARG A 608 -14.31 10.64 -22.84
C ARG A 608 -13.95 12.00 -23.43
N MET A 609 -13.51 12.94 -22.59
CA MET A 609 -13.05 14.26 -23.05
C MET A 609 -11.87 14.15 -24.03
N LEU A 610 -10.92 13.25 -23.76
CA LEU A 610 -9.78 12.98 -24.62
C LEU A 610 -10.24 12.43 -25.99
N LYS A 611 -11.27 11.59 -26.02
CA LYS A 611 -11.83 11.01 -27.24
C LYS A 611 -12.68 11.99 -28.05
N ASP A 612 -13.51 12.78 -27.37
CA ASP A 612 -14.57 13.54 -28.01
C ASP A 612 -14.21 15.02 -28.23
N GLU A 613 -13.37 15.59 -27.35
CA GLU A 613 -13.11 17.04 -27.33
C GLU A 613 -11.65 17.42 -27.69
N ILE A 614 -10.69 16.50 -27.50
CA ILE A 614 -9.27 16.80 -27.76
C ILE A 614 -8.84 16.08 -29.04
N PRO A 615 -8.70 16.78 -30.16
CA PRO A 615 -8.21 16.17 -31.39
C PRO A 615 -6.75 15.76 -31.22
N LEU A 616 -6.48 14.46 -31.34
CA LEU A 616 -5.13 13.93 -31.30
C LEU A 616 -4.46 14.16 -32.67
N PRO A 617 -3.20 14.63 -32.71
CA PRO A 617 -2.43 14.68 -33.92
C PRO A 617 -2.27 13.29 -34.56
N PRO A 618 -2.11 13.22 -35.90
CA PRO A 618 -1.87 11.95 -36.58
C PRO A 618 -0.62 11.24 -36.02
N GLY A 619 -0.71 9.94 -35.74
CA GLY A 619 0.40 9.15 -35.21
C GLY A 619 0.61 9.27 -33.70
N VAL A 620 -0.29 9.92 -32.98
CA VAL A 620 -0.32 9.94 -31.51
C VAL A 620 -1.32 8.93 -30.99
N GLU A 621 -0.86 7.99 -30.20
CA GLU A 621 -1.67 7.00 -29.49
C GLU A 621 -1.74 7.35 -28.01
N THR A 622 -2.78 6.88 -27.32
CA THR A 622 -2.98 7.14 -25.89
C THR A 622 -3.23 5.87 -25.11
N GLU A 623 -2.67 5.79 -23.93
CA GLU A 623 -2.87 4.70 -22.97
C GLU A 623 -3.18 5.27 -21.59
N LEU A 624 -3.98 4.54 -20.82
CA LEU A 624 -4.28 4.85 -19.41
C LEU A 624 -3.33 4.08 -18.50
N GLY A 625 -2.64 4.79 -17.63
CA GLY A 625 -1.76 4.23 -16.61
C GLY A 625 -2.22 4.49 -15.19
N GLY A 626 -1.26 4.48 -14.26
CA GLY A 626 -1.48 4.81 -12.87
C GLY A 626 -2.44 3.85 -12.14
N ALA A 627 -3.31 4.40 -11.32
CA ALA A 627 -4.29 3.60 -10.56
C ALA A 627 -5.19 2.76 -11.47
N HIS A 628 -5.51 3.25 -12.68
CA HIS A 628 -6.32 2.49 -13.64
C HIS A 628 -5.63 1.22 -14.12
N GLU A 629 -4.35 1.28 -14.46
CA GLU A 629 -3.54 0.12 -14.88
C GLU A 629 -3.44 -0.89 -13.72
N PHE A 630 -3.14 -0.41 -12.52
CA PHE A 630 -3.10 -1.22 -11.31
C PHE A 630 -4.44 -1.94 -11.04
N ASP A 631 -5.55 -1.23 -11.15
CA ASP A 631 -6.90 -1.80 -10.97
C ASP A 631 -7.23 -2.81 -12.07
N ALA A 632 -6.84 -2.52 -13.32
CA ALA A 632 -7.05 -3.41 -14.47
C ALA A 632 -6.26 -4.72 -14.36
N GLU A 633 -5.10 -4.71 -13.71
CA GLU A 633 -4.31 -5.90 -13.42
C GLU A 633 -4.83 -6.68 -12.21
N THR A 634 -5.41 -6.00 -11.21
CA THR A 634 -5.76 -6.61 -9.92
C THR A 634 -7.21 -7.11 -9.87
N LEU A 635 -8.16 -6.38 -10.47
CA LEU A 635 -9.60 -6.73 -10.40
C LEU A 635 -9.97 -8.03 -11.13
N PRO A 636 -9.50 -8.32 -12.35
CA PRO A 636 -9.85 -9.56 -13.03
C PRO A 636 -9.44 -10.83 -12.27
N PRO A 637 -8.22 -10.94 -11.70
CA PRO A 637 -7.84 -12.06 -10.84
C PRO A 637 -8.74 -12.24 -9.61
N ILE A 638 -9.12 -11.15 -8.94
CA ILE A 638 -10.07 -11.19 -7.81
C ILE A 638 -11.43 -11.71 -8.25
N ALA A 639 -11.97 -11.18 -9.36
CA ALA A 639 -13.25 -11.59 -9.90
C ALA A 639 -13.23 -13.07 -10.35
N ALA A 640 -12.14 -13.51 -10.98
CA ALA A 640 -11.95 -14.90 -11.35
C ALA A 640 -11.89 -15.83 -10.12
N GLY A 641 -11.11 -15.46 -9.10
CA GLY A 641 -11.00 -16.18 -7.84
C GLY A 641 -12.35 -16.33 -7.14
N LEU A 642 -13.12 -15.23 -7.04
CA LEU A 642 -14.47 -15.24 -6.48
C LEU A 642 -15.41 -16.13 -7.29
N SER A 643 -15.37 -16.06 -8.62
CA SER A 643 -16.20 -16.89 -9.50
C SER A 643 -15.91 -18.37 -9.31
N ILE A 644 -14.63 -18.75 -9.25
CA ILE A 644 -14.19 -20.12 -8.96
C ILE A 644 -14.68 -20.56 -7.58
N SER A 645 -14.54 -19.69 -6.57
CA SER A 645 -15.02 -19.97 -5.20
C SER A 645 -16.52 -20.25 -5.17
N LEU A 646 -17.33 -19.43 -5.88
CA LEU A 646 -18.77 -19.61 -5.96
C LEU A 646 -19.14 -20.94 -6.65
N VAL A 647 -18.41 -21.32 -7.69
CA VAL A 647 -18.60 -22.62 -8.38
C VAL A 647 -18.27 -23.78 -7.45
N ILE A 648 -17.15 -23.72 -6.74
CA ILE A 648 -16.75 -24.74 -5.77
C ILE A 648 -17.83 -24.89 -4.68
N ILE A 649 -18.25 -23.78 -4.08
CA ILE A 649 -19.29 -23.78 -3.04
C ILE A 649 -20.61 -24.36 -3.58
N PHE A 650 -20.98 -23.99 -4.80
CA PHE A 650 -22.18 -24.55 -5.45
C PHE A 650 -22.14 -26.08 -5.49
N PHE A 651 -21.02 -26.65 -5.93
CA PHE A 651 -20.88 -28.11 -5.99
C PHE A 651 -20.87 -28.75 -4.59
N PHE A 652 -20.20 -28.16 -3.60
CA PHE A 652 -20.22 -28.65 -2.22
C PHE A 652 -21.63 -28.67 -1.64
N ILE A 653 -22.39 -27.60 -1.83
CA ILE A 653 -23.78 -27.50 -1.37
C ILE A 653 -24.67 -28.51 -2.12
N LEU A 654 -24.45 -28.66 -3.44
CA LEU A 654 -25.22 -29.60 -4.28
C LEU A 654 -25.00 -31.06 -3.83
N VAL A 655 -23.76 -31.45 -3.55
CA VAL A 655 -23.41 -32.78 -3.06
C VAL A 655 -24.04 -33.04 -1.68
N ASN A 656 -24.03 -32.04 -0.79
CA ASN A 656 -24.61 -32.16 0.55
C ASN A 656 -26.14 -32.32 0.52
N PHE A 657 -26.83 -31.42 -0.15
CA PHE A 657 -28.30 -31.43 -0.14
C PHE A 657 -28.90 -32.36 -1.20
N ARG A 658 -28.12 -32.71 -2.26
CA ARG A 658 -28.57 -33.50 -3.44
C ARG A 658 -29.82 -32.92 -4.11
N LYS A 659 -30.02 -31.61 -4.02
CA LYS A 659 -31.20 -30.90 -4.53
C LYS A 659 -30.82 -29.56 -5.16
N PHE A 660 -31.00 -29.46 -6.47
CA PHE A 660 -30.59 -28.26 -7.22
C PHE A 660 -31.30 -26.99 -6.73
N GLY A 661 -32.62 -27.04 -6.47
CA GLY A 661 -33.41 -25.90 -6.03
C GLY A 661 -32.93 -25.31 -4.69
N ILE A 662 -32.57 -26.17 -3.72
CA ILE A 662 -32.02 -25.71 -2.45
C ILE A 662 -30.66 -25.04 -2.67
N THR A 663 -29.80 -25.67 -3.45
CA THR A 663 -28.46 -25.14 -3.77
C THR A 663 -28.57 -23.73 -4.38
N LEU A 664 -29.48 -23.54 -5.33
CA LEU A 664 -29.70 -22.27 -6.01
C LEU A 664 -30.17 -21.17 -5.04
N VAL A 665 -31.07 -21.50 -4.10
CA VAL A 665 -31.52 -20.55 -3.09
C VAL A 665 -30.42 -20.20 -2.08
N VAL A 666 -29.57 -21.17 -1.68
CA VAL A 666 -28.41 -20.89 -0.83
C VAL A 666 -27.46 -19.92 -1.55
N MET A 667 -27.17 -20.17 -2.81
CA MET A 667 -26.32 -19.27 -3.61
C MET A 667 -26.94 -17.86 -3.75
N ALA A 668 -28.24 -17.78 -4.06
CA ALA A 668 -28.92 -16.49 -4.16
C ALA A 668 -28.95 -15.73 -2.82
N SER A 669 -28.99 -16.43 -1.70
CA SER A 669 -29.00 -15.81 -0.37
C SER A 669 -27.69 -15.10 -0.02
N MET A 670 -26.59 -15.49 -0.65
CA MET A 670 -25.29 -14.83 -0.45
C MET A 670 -25.32 -13.35 -0.84
N SER A 671 -26.14 -12.97 -1.83
CA SER A 671 -26.27 -11.57 -2.24
C SER A 671 -26.93 -10.67 -1.19
N LEU A 672 -27.63 -11.22 -0.22
CA LEU A 672 -28.33 -10.44 0.81
C LEU A 672 -27.38 -9.71 1.77
N CYS A 673 -26.11 -10.16 1.90
CA CYS A 673 -25.13 -9.45 2.72
C CYS A 673 -24.69 -8.11 2.13
N LEU A 674 -24.79 -7.97 0.82
CA LEU A 674 -24.36 -6.76 0.12
C LEU A 674 -25.08 -5.52 0.66
N PHE A 675 -26.37 -5.65 1.03
CA PHE A 675 -27.13 -4.50 1.50
C PHE A 675 -26.53 -3.87 2.76
N GLY A 676 -26.34 -4.66 3.82
CA GLY A 676 -25.79 -4.15 5.06
C GLY A 676 -24.36 -3.63 4.89
N ALA A 677 -23.55 -4.35 4.14
CA ALA A 677 -22.15 -3.98 3.92
C ALA A 677 -21.99 -2.69 3.11
N MET A 678 -22.75 -2.52 2.02
CA MET A 678 -22.74 -1.30 1.20
C MET A 678 -23.27 -0.07 1.98
N VAL A 679 -24.33 -0.24 2.75
CA VAL A 679 -24.87 0.81 3.62
C VAL A 679 -23.84 1.18 4.70
N GLY A 680 -23.16 0.19 5.29
CA GLY A 680 -22.14 0.42 6.32
C GLY A 680 -20.95 1.23 5.78
N LEU A 681 -20.42 0.84 4.62
CA LEU A 681 -19.34 1.57 3.97
C LEU A 681 -19.77 2.99 3.57
N TRP A 682 -21.01 3.17 3.10
CA TRP A 682 -21.54 4.46 2.72
C TRP A 682 -21.70 5.41 3.92
N ILE A 683 -22.22 4.91 5.05
CA ILE A 683 -22.38 5.73 6.28
C ILE A 683 -21.02 6.08 6.88
N ALA A 684 -20.07 5.17 6.85
CA ALA A 684 -18.74 5.37 7.40
C ALA A 684 -17.78 6.12 6.45
N ASP A 685 -18.22 6.51 5.25
CA ASP A 685 -17.46 7.17 4.18
C ASP A 685 -16.18 6.43 3.76
N PHE A 686 -16.17 5.10 3.87
CA PHE A 686 -15.06 4.27 3.41
C PHE A 686 -15.17 3.92 1.92
N THR A 687 -14.01 3.68 1.31
CA THR A 687 -13.90 3.27 -0.10
C THR A 687 -14.16 1.77 -0.26
N ILE A 688 -14.67 1.36 -1.43
CA ILE A 688 -14.60 -0.04 -1.85
C ILE A 688 -13.14 -0.29 -2.29
N GLY A 689 -12.48 -1.24 -1.62
CA GLY A 689 -11.11 -1.61 -1.89
C GLY A 689 -10.83 -3.07 -1.52
N LEU A 690 -9.54 -3.45 -1.55
CA LEU A 690 -9.10 -4.82 -1.24
C LEU A 690 -9.61 -5.30 0.11
N THR A 691 -9.49 -4.48 1.13
CA THR A 691 -9.87 -4.83 2.51
C THR A 691 -11.38 -4.97 2.68
N SER A 692 -12.18 -4.08 2.10
CA SER A 692 -13.64 -4.26 2.11
C SER A 692 -14.06 -5.53 1.36
N VAL A 693 -13.37 -5.91 0.27
CA VAL A 693 -13.59 -7.18 -0.44
C VAL A 693 -13.30 -8.37 0.46
N LEU A 694 -12.22 -8.35 1.27
CA LEU A 694 -11.96 -9.40 2.27
C LEU A 694 -13.09 -9.51 3.30
N GLY A 695 -13.63 -8.38 3.74
CA GLY A 695 -14.82 -8.32 4.59
C GLY A 695 -16.06 -8.96 3.92
N PHE A 696 -16.31 -8.68 2.64
CA PHE A 696 -17.40 -9.32 1.86
C PHE A 696 -17.22 -10.83 1.76
N ILE A 697 -16.00 -11.30 1.45
CA ILE A 697 -15.71 -12.73 1.34
C ILE A 697 -15.99 -13.43 2.68
N THR A 698 -15.59 -12.82 3.78
CA THR A 698 -15.85 -13.32 5.14
C THR A 698 -17.36 -13.42 5.41
N LEU A 699 -18.12 -12.38 5.06
CA LEU A 699 -19.58 -12.39 5.18
C LEU A 699 -20.25 -13.47 4.33
N LEU A 700 -19.78 -13.67 3.10
CA LEU A 700 -20.30 -14.74 2.23
C LEU A 700 -20.15 -16.10 2.91
N GLY A 701 -18.99 -16.38 3.49
CA GLY A 701 -18.73 -17.60 4.25
C GLY A 701 -19.67 -17.77 5.45
N MET A 702 -19.87 -16.70 6.21
CA MET A 702 -20.77 -16.70 7.37
C MET A 702 -22.22 -16.98 6.99
N ILE A 703 -22.73 -16.36 5.93
CA ILE A 703 -24.10 -16.55 5.46
C ILE A 703 -24.30 -17.98 4.98
N VAL A 704 -23.40 -18.49 4.15
CA VAL A 704 -23.48 -19.88 3.65
C VAL A 704 -23.63 -20.85 4.81
N ARG A 705 -22.82 -20.70 5.87
CA ARG A 705 -22.89 -21.52 7.06
C ARG A 705 -24.25 -21.43 7.75
N ASN A 706 -24.76 -20.23 8.00
CA ASN A 706 -26.04 -20.02 8.65
C ASN A 706 -27.20 -20.65 7.86
N VAL A 707 -27.15 -20.54 6.52
CA VAL A 707 -28.16 -21.12 5.63
C VAL A 707 -28.08 -22.64 5.60
N ILE A 708 -26.86 -23.20 5.51
CA ILE A 708 -26.67 -24.67 5.56
C ILE A 708 -27.27 -25.25 6.84
N LEU A 709 -26.95 -24.69 8.01
CA LEU A 709 -27.44 -25.17 9.29
C LEU A 709 -28.96 -25.06 9.41
N MET A 710 -29.56 -23.99 8.90
CA MET A 710 -31.01 -23.79 8.91
C MET A 710 -31.73 -24.76 7.98
N TYR A 711 -31.25 -24.92 6.75
CA TYR A 711 -31.88 -25.78 5.75
C TYR A 711 -31.67 -27.27 6.05
N GLN A 712 -30.54 -27.64 6.65
CA GLN A 712 -30.31 -28.99 7.14
C GLN A 712 -31.34 -29.37 8.19
N HIS A 713 -31.58 -28.50 9.19
CA HIS A 713 -32.65 -28.74 10.19
C HIS A 713 -34.04 -28.87 9.52
N ALA A 714 -34.35 -28.03 8.54
CA ALA A 714 -35.61 -28.13 7.83
C ALA A 714 -35.76 -29.47 7.05
N GLU A 715 -34.68 -29.90 6.39
CA GLU A 715 -34.67 -31.19 5.64
C GLU A 715 -34.77 -32.40 6.57
N ASP A 716 -34.12 -32.38 7.73
CA ASP A 716 -34.18 -33.44 8.72
C ASP A 716 -35.62 -33.60 9.28
N LYS A 717 -36.29 -32.47 9.62
CA LYS A 717 -37.69 -32.47 10.02
C LYS A 717 -38.61 -32.99 8.95
N ARG A 718 -38.32 -32.68 7.68
CA ARG A 718 -39.12 -33.13 6.53
C ARG A 718 -38.93 -34.62 6.28
N LYS A 719 -37.70 -35.12 6.35
CA LYS A 719 -37.38 -36.54 6.10
C LYS A 719 -37.77 -37.45 7.23
N VAL A 720 -37.44 -37.04 8.49
CA VAL A 720 -37.69 -37.89 9.67
C VAL A 720 -39.08 -37.75 10.22
N CYS A 721 -39.65 -36.54 10.30
CA CYS A 721 -40.95 -36.28 10.85
C CYS A 721 -42.05 -36.13 9.81
N HIS A 722 -41.73 -36.27 8.49
CA HIS A 722 -42.67 -36.10 7.38
C HIS A 722 -43.45 -34.77 7.40
N TRP A 723 -42.87 -33.69 7.90
CA TRP A 723 -43.55 -32.42 7.97
C TRP A 723 -43.66 -31.76 6.58
N SER A 724 -44.74 -30.95 6.39
CA SER A 724 -44.83 -30.12 5.18
C SER A 724 -43.65 -29.13 5.08
N GLY A 725 -43.23 -28.79 3.88
CA GLY A 725 -42.15 -27.86 3.66
C GLY A 725 -42.32 -26.51 4.38
N LYS A 726 -43.56 -26.02 4.47
CA LYS A 726 -43.90 -24.77 5.18
C LYS A 726 -43.71 -24.90 6.70
N LEU A 727 -44.14 -26.00 7.31
CA LEU A 727 -44.02 -26.25 8.73
C LEU A 727 -42.55 -26.46 9.14
N ALA A 728 -41.83 -27.26 8.34
CA ALA A 728 -40.40 -27.50 8.54
C ALA A 728 -39.59 -26.21 8.45
N ALA A 729 -39.88 -25.34 7.47
CA ALA A 729 -39.22 -24.03 7.33
C ALA A 729 -39.52 -23.08 8.50
N TYR A 730 -40.78 -23.06 8.96
CA TYR A 730 -41.19 -22.24 10.09
C TYR A 730 -40.49 -22.68 11.38
N ASP A 731 -40.41 -24.00 11.66
CA ASP A 731 -39.73 -24.55 12.83
C ASP A 731 -38.22 -24.30 12.74
N ALA A 732 -37.61 -24.51 11.57
CA ALA A 732 -36.19 -24.23 11.36
C ALA A 732 -35.83 -22.76 11.61
N GLY A 733 -36.64 -21.84 11.08
CA GLY A 733 -36.46 -20.40 11.36
C GLY A 733 -36.55 -20.09 12.83
N LYS A 734 -37.58 -20.65 13.50
CA LYS A 734 -37.82 -20.42 14.94
C LYS A 734 -36.68 -20.94 15.82
N ARG A 735 -36.19 -22.17 15.59
CA ARG A 735 -35.14 -22.80 16.40
C ARG A 735 -33.75 -22.24 16.14
N ARG A 736 -33.44 -21.92 14.88
CA ARG A 736 -32.11 -21.44 14.47
C ARG A 736 -31.91 -19.93 14.61
N MET A 737 -32.96 -19.15 14.90
CA MET A 737 -32.86 -17.69 15.08
C MET A 737 -31.89 -17.32 16.21
N VAL A 738 -32.02 -17.94 17.37
CA VAL A 738 -31.20 -17.59 18.55
C VAL A 738 -29.72 -17.88 18.30
N PRO A 739 -29.30 -19.08 17.84
CA PRO A 739 -27.90 -19.33 17.48
C PRO A 739 -27.39 -18.36 16.42
N ILE A 740 -28.14 -18.11 15.32
CA ILE A 740 -27.73 -17.18 14.25
C ILE A 740 -27.60 -15.74 14.77
N PHE A 741 -28.53 -15.30 15.62
CA PHE A 741 -28.45 -13.99 16.27
C PHE A 741 -27.18 -13.86 17.12
N LEU A 742 -26.89 -14.88 17.92
CA LEU A 742 -25.75 -14.89 18.83
C LEU A 742 -24.43 -14.88 18.06
N THR A 743 -24.30 -15.73 17.05
CA THR A 743 -23.08 -15.81 16.22
C THR A 743 -22.86 -14.51 15.46
N THR A 744 -23.91 -13.92 14.89
CA THR A 744 -23.79 -12.64 14.21
C THR A 744 -23.44 -11.50 15.17
N ALA A 745 -24.05 -11.49 16.36
CA ALA A 745 -23.75 -10.48 17.38
C ALA A 745 -22.30 -10.59 17.88
N THR A 746 -21.80 -11.80 18.14
CA THR A 746 -20.40 -12.01 18.56
C THR A 746 -19.41 -11.61 17.47
N THR A 747 -19.69 -11.93 16.21
CA THR A 747 -18.82 -11.55 15.09
C THR A 747 -18.86 -10.03 14.85
N ALA A 748 -20.04 -9.42 14.84
CA ALA A 748 -20.17 -7.97 14.67
C ALA A 748 -19.42 -7.22 15.79
N VAL A 749 -19.60 -7.63 17.04
CA VAL A 749 -18.95 -6.97 18.17
C VAL A 749 -17.44 -7.26 18.21
N GLY A 750 -17.04 -8.45 17.78
CA GLY A 750 -15.62 -8.86 17.73
C GLY A 750 -14.76 -8.00 16.79
N VAL A 751 -15.34 -7.43 15.74
CA VAL A 751 -14.61 -6.56 14.81
C VAL A 751 -14.63 -5.07 15.20
N VAL A 752 -15.35 -4.70 16.26
CA VAL A 752 -15.45 -3.30 16.72
C VAL A 752 -14.09 -2.69 17.07
N PRO A 753 -13.16 -3.37 17.79
CA PRO A 753 -11.83 -2.81 18.04
C PRO A 753 -11.08 -2.46 16.74
N MET A 754 -11.15 -3.31 15.74
CA MET A 754 -10.54 -3.06 14.41
C MET A 754 -11.18 -1.84 13.71
N MET A 755 -12.47 -1.60 13.88
CA MET A 755 -13.15 -0.42 13.32
C MET A 755 -12.71 0.87 14.01
N LEU A 756 -12.47 0.82 15.33
CA LEU A 756 -12.14 1.97 16.17
C LEU A 756 -10.62 2.17 16.33
N GLY A 757 -9.82 1.23 15.88
CA GLY A 757 -8.35 1.25 16.03
C GLY A 757 -7.62 2.29 15.18
N GLY A 758 -8.33 3.10 14.38
CA GLY A 758 -7.78 4.24 13.63
C GLY A 758 -7.07 3.88 12.33
N SER A 759 -7.00 2.61 11.93
CA SER A 759 -6.38 2.22 10.66
C SER A 759 -7.35 2.39 9.49
N THR A 760 -7.02 3.28 8.54
CA THR A 760 -7.81 3.45 7.31
C THR A 760 -7.73 2.21 6.41
N PHE A 761 -6.68 1.40 6.57
CA PHE A 761 -6.49 0.18 5.82
C PHE A 761 -7.41 -0.97 6.29
N TRP A 762 -7.51 -1.20 7.61
CA TRP A 762 -8.23 -2.36 8.16
C TRP A 762 -9.65 -2.06 8.63
N ALA A 763 -9.97 -0.80 8.97
CA ALA A 763 -11.32 -0.42 9.38
C ALA A 763 -12.42 -0.80 8.37
N PRO A 764 -12.23 -0.70 7.03
CA PRO A 764 -13.23 -1.13 6.07
C PRO A 764 -13.63 -2.62 6.17
N VAL A 765 -12.69 -3.52 6.56
CA VAL A 765 -13.01 -4.94 6.86
C VAL A 765 -14.00 -5.01 8.00
N GLY A 766 -13.68 -4.33 9.12
CA GLY A 766 -14.52 -4.31 10.31
C GLY A 766 -15.92 -3.77 10.04
N VAL A 767 -16.00 -2.61 9.34
CA VAL A 767 -17.29 -1.98 8.99
C VAL A 767 -18.12 -2.88 8.07
N THR A 768 -17.50 -3.50 7.08
CA THR A 768 -18.16 -4.42 6.16
C THR A 768 -18.75 -5.61 6.91
N ILE A 769 -17.98 -6.24 7.80
CA ILE A 769 -18.43 -7.39 8.60
C ILE A 769 -19.49 -6.96 9.61
N PHE A 770 -19.31 -5.85 10.30
CA PHE A 770 -20.27 -5.34 11.30
C PHE A 770 -21.62 -5.02 10.67
N ALA A 771 -21.65 -4.11 9.72
CA ALA A 771 -22.89 -3.66 9.10
C ALA A 771 -23.50 -4.73 8.19
N GLY A 772 -22.66 -5.46 7.44
CA GLY A 772 -23.07 -6.58 6.62
C GLY A 772 -23.64 -7.74 7.44
N GLY A 773 -23.03 -8.04 8.59
CA GLY A 773 -23.51 -9.04 9.54
C GLY A 773 -24.90 -8.70 10.07
N ILE A 774 -25.10 -7.48 10.60
CA ILE A 774 -26.40 -7.02 11.11
C ILE A 774 -27.46 -7.00 9.99
N GLY A 775 -27.13 -6.45 8.82
CA GLY A 775 -28.03 -6.40 7.69
C GLY A 775 -28.43 -7.79 7.19
N SER A 776 -27.45 -8.69 7.08
CA SER A 776 -27.69 -10.08 6.68
C SER A 776 -28.49 -10.85 7.70
N LEU A 777 -28.28 -10.64 9.00
CA LEU A 777 -29.07 -11.29 10.05
C LEU A 777 -30.55 -11.04 9.83
N ILE A 778 -30.96 -9.78 9.67
CA ILE A 778 -32.35 -9.40 9.48
C ILE A 778 -32.93 -10.06 8.21
N LEU A 779 -32.20 -9.96 7.09
CA LEU A 779 -32.68 -10.46 5.79
C LEU A 779 -32.68 -11.99 5.71
N VAL A 780 -31.63 -12.65 6.19
CA VAL A 780 -31.47 -14.10 6.17
C VAL A 780 -32.55 -14.77 7.03
N VAL A 781 -32.71 -14.31 8.27
CA VAL A 781 -33.64 -14.93 9.21
C VAL A 781 -35.11 -14.71 8.78
N THR A 782 -35.41 -13.65 8.06
CA THR A 782 -36.79 -13.37 7.58
C THR A 782 -37.11 -13.99 6.20
N ILE A 783 -36.17 -13.94 5.26
CA ILE A 783 -36.39 -14.30 3.85
C ILE A 783 -36.20 -15.79 3.59
N LEU A 784 -35.15 -16.40 4.19
CA LEU A 784 -34.79 -17.79 3.87
C LEU A 784 -35.83 -18.84 4.23
N PRO A 785 -36.52 -18.77 5.41
CA PRO A 785 -37.59 -19.71 5.70
C PRO A 785 -38.73 -19.61 4.68
N VAL A 786 -39.04 -18.39 4.22
CA VAL A 786 -40.07 -18.16 3.21
C VAL A 786 -39.66 -18.74 1.86
N LEU A 787 -38.41 -18.50 1.43
CA LEU A 787 -37.88 -19.06 0.17
C LEU A 787 -37.92 -20.59 0.18
N TYR A 788 -37.46 -21.22 1.27
CA TYR A 788 -37.54 -22.68 1.42
C TYR A 788 -38.99 -23.20 1.30
N SER A 789 -39.94 -22.51 1.95
CA SER A 789 -41.35 -22.91 1.91
C SER A 789 -42.00 -22.86 0.51
N LYS A 790 -41.41 -22.02 -0.38
CA LYS A 790 -41.87 -21.88 -1.79
C LYS A 790 -41.29 -22.92 -2.74
N ILE A 791 -40.10 -23.47 -2.39
CA ILE A 791 -39.55 -24.60 -3.16
C ILE A 791 -40.37 -25.87 -2.97
N TYR A 792 -40.88 -26.08 -1.74
CA TYR A 792 -41.68 -27.21 -1.38
C TYR A 792 -43.13 -26.78 -1.12
N LYS A 793 -43.86 -26.58 -2.24
CA LYS A 793 -45.32 -26.40 -2.19
C LYS A 793 -46.00 -27.67 -1.79
#